data_b7137016817e45264b92d56450b19e24
#
_entry.id   b7137016817e45264b92d56450b19e24
#
_cell.length_a   1.000
_cell.length_b   1.000
_cell.length_c   1.000
_cell.angle_alpha   90.00
_cell.angle_beta   90.00
_cell.angle_gamma   90.00
#
_symmetry.space_group_name_H-M   'P 1'
#
loop_
_entity.id
_entity.type
_entity.pdbx_description
1 polymer ?
#
loop_
_entity_poly.entity_id
_entity_poly.type
_entity_poly.pdbx_seq_one_letter_code
_entity_poly.pdbx_strand_id
1 'polypeptide(L)'
;VSAGRRARGGALVCSPFTEIAMSTTYQVTDGVAVISLANPPVNGLGQSTRAGIVDGIQQANADAAVNAIVITGAGKVFCGGADIKEFGSPKASAAPDLHLTIATVEQSAKPVVAAIHGVAMGGGLELALGCHYRVVVPGTQIALPEVNIGIVPGAGGTQRLPRVLGVEAALQMITTGASVPSEKLAKAPGQKLFDRLLDGELVPGAIAYAKEIAAVRPLPSVRKLSVAAPADPEAFTKARADLAKTRKNLIAPQRCVDCVEAATKLDLDAGIAFEREVFEGLVTSDQAQALRHAFFGERAASKIPDVPDSTPTRPVTNVAVIGAGTMGGGIAMCFLNAGVPVKMLEMKQEAIDRGIGIIRKNYEAQVAKGKLAQDKYEQRMSLLSTTLSYDDIAQADMVIEAVFENFEVKAQVFTKLDAVMKPGAILASNTSTLDVDKIAEVTKRPGDVVGLHFFSPANVMRLLEVVRSKHTDKDVMATVMQVAKKIKKVAVVSGVCDGFIGNRMFEQYVRQAGFLIEEGATVQQVDKAAEAFGFAMGPFRVGDLAGNDIGYAIRQRRYVEKPDVVYSKTADAVCELGRHGQKVGKGWYDYEAGKREPVPSAEVQAAIDKVRADKGLTPRAISDDEIVQRLVLSMVNEGAHILEEGIANKASDIDMVYLTGYGFPVYRGGPMLYADMLGLPKVVALMKHFQQNPQDDARFWEPAPLLVKLAAEGKTFN
;
A
#
# COMPACT_ATOMS: atom_id res chain seq x y z
N VAL A 1 37.41 -32.11 -72.23
CA VAL A 1 37.03 -30.78 -72.55
C VAL A 1 36.60 -30.12 -71.19
N SER A 2 37.28 -29.06 -70.85
CA SER A 2 37.49 -28.38 -69.58
C SER A 2 36.24 -28.02 -68.74
N ALA A 3 36.33 -28.30 -67.48
CA ALA A 3 35.41 -27.85 -66.41
C ALA A 3 35.96 -26.62 -65.69
N GLY A 4 35.22 -25.52 -65.74
CA GLY A 4 35.53 -24.30 -64.96
C GLY A 4 34.89 -24.39 -63.58
N ARG A 5 35.68 -24.35 -62.48
CA ARG A 5 35.24 -24.18 -61.11
C ARG A 5 34.98 -22.69 -60.86
N ARG A 6 33.73 -22.34 -60.48
CA ARG A 6 33.40 -21.04 -59.85
C ARG A 6 33.38 -21.20 -58.33
N ALA A 7 34.24 -20.40 -57.67
CA ALA A 7 34.23 -20.25 -56.22
C ALA A 7 32.94 -19.53 -55.77
N ARG A 8 32.24 -20.10 -54.81
CA ARG A 8 31.15 -19.43 -54.10
C ARG A 8 31.73 -18.64 -52.91
N GLY A 9 31.65 -17.33 -52.97
CA GLY A 9 31.90 -16.45 -51.84
C GLY A 9 30.80 -16.62 -50.78
N GLY A 10 31.18 -17.05 -49.60
CA GLY A 10 30.30 -17.07 -48.46
C GLY A 10 30.08 -15.65 -47.92
N ALA A 11 28.86 -15.17 -48.01
CA ALA A 11 28.46 -13.95 -47.35
C ALA A 11 28.36 -14.25 -45.84
N LEU A 12 29.20 -13.57 -45.05
CA LEU A 12 29.01 -13.49 -43.56
C LEU A 12 27.70 -12.78 -43.32
N VAL A 13 26.71 -13.54 -42.80
CA VAL A 13 25.47 -12.99 -42.25
C VAL A 13 25.85 -12.34 -40.91
N CYS A 14 25.99 -11.02 -40.89
CA CYS A 14 25.97 -10.24 -39.65
C CYS A 14 24.60 -10.43 -39.02
N SER A 15 24.57 -11.11 -37.87
CA SER A 15 23.43 -11.12 -36.94
C SER A 15 23.11 -9.66 -36.57
N PRO A 16 21.85 -9.25 -36.53
CA PRO A 16 21.52 -7.92 -36.04
C PRO A 16 21.80 -7.89 -34.54
N PHE A 17 22.83 -7.15 -34.15
CA PHE A 17 22.96 -6.72 -32.76
C PHE A 17 21.69 -5.96 -32.40
N THR A 18 20.88 -6.51 -31.52
CA THR A 18 19.81 -5.77 -30.87
C THR A 18 20.50 -4.63 -30.14
N GLU A 19 20.26 -3.40 -30.55
CA GLU A 19 20.66 -2.20 -29.83
C GLU A 19 20.01 -2.27 -28.41
N ILE A 20 20.82 -2.67 -27.43
CA ILE A 20 20.43 -2.54 -26.01
C ILE A 20 20.41 -1.04 -25.75
N ALA A 21 19.23 -0.47 -25.61
CA ALA A 21 19.07 0.92 -25.21
C ALA A 21 19.92 1.16 -23.95
N MET A 22 20.96 1.99 -24.08
CA MET A 22 21.90 2.26 -22.98
C MET A 22 21.13 2.97 -21.86
N SER A 23 21.11 2.39 -20.64
CA SER A 23 20.46 2.96 -19.44
C SER A 23 21.29 4.06 -18.79
N THR A 24 22.38 4.49 -19.42
CA THR A 24 23.25 5.59 -19.01
C THR A 24 23.75 6.36 -20.24
N THR A 25 24.03 7.65 -20.06
CA THR A 25 24.73 8.46 -21.07
C THR A 25 26.05 8.94 -20.49
N TYR A 26 27.06 9.11 -21.37
CA TYR A 26 28.39 9.60 -21.01
C TYR A 26 28.74 10.82 -21.89
N GLN A 27 29.12 11.92 -21.23
CA GLN A 27 29.53 13.13 -21.92
C GLN A 27 30.68 13.82 -21.17
N VAL A 28 31.66 14.35 -21.90
CA VAL A 28 32.74 15.16 -21.31
C VAL A 28 32.48 16.63 -21.59
N THR A 29 32.46 17.44 -20.55
CA THR A 29 32.30 18.89 -20.62
C THR A 29 33.38 19.57 -19.77
N ASP A 30 34.18 20.41 -20.36
CA ASP A 30 35.25 21.17 -19.67
C ASP A 30 36.18 20.31 -18.79
N GLY A 31 36.58 19.14 -19.25
CA GLY A 31 37.41 18.20 -18.48
C GLY A 31 36.70 17.46 -17.35
N VAL A 32 35.36 17.50 -17.29
CA VAL A 32 34.53 16.74 -16.37
C VAL A 32 33.70 15.73 -17.14
N ALA A 33 33.82 14.44 -16.82
CA ALA A 33 32.94 13.40 -17.34
C ALA A 33 31.60 13.41 -16.59
N VAL A 34 30.48 13.51 -17.29
CA VAL A 34 29.14 13.44 -16.77
C VAL A 34 28.52 12.13 -17.17
N ILE A 35 28.22 11.27 -16.19
CA ILE A 35 27.50 10.01 -16.31
C ILE A 35 26.07 10.25 -15.86
N SER A 36 25.10 10.20 -16.79
CA SER A 36 23.69 10.40 -16.46
C SER A 36 22.95 9.07 -16.49
N LEU A 37 22.27 8.74 -15.37
CA LEU A 37 21.38 7.58 -15.28
C LEU A 37 20.11 7.88 -16.10
N ALA A 38 19.81 7.05 -17.10
CA ALA A 38 18.73 7.27 -18.06
C ALA A 38 17.78 6.07 -18.15
N ASN A 39 17.32 5.57 -17.01
CA ASN A 39 16.40 4.45 -16.86
C ASN A 39 15.06 4.93 -16.27
N PRO A 40 14.18 5.57 -17.07
CA PRO A 40 12.92 6.12 -16.58
C PRO A 40 11.97 5.01 -16.07
N PRO A 41 11.02 5.34 -15.16
CA PRO A 41 10.72 6.70 -14.68
C PRO A 41 11.58 7.16 -13.49
N VAL A 42 12.34 6.29 -12.86
CA VAL A 42 13.01 6.57 -11.56
C VAL A 42 14.52 6.30 -11.57
N ASN A 43 15.11 6.07 -12.72
CA ASN A 43 16.54 5.76 -12.87
C ASN A 43 16.99 4.57 -11.99
N GLY A 44 16.20 3.48 -12.03
CA GLY A 44 16.49 2.27 -11.27
C GLY A 44 17.82 1.62 -11.65
N LEU A 45 18.54 1.10 -10.65
CA LEU A 45 19.85 0.44 -10.81
C LEU A 45 19.69 -1.03 -11.22
N GLY A 46 19.04 -1.28 -12.36
CA GLY A 46 19.05 -2.57 -13.02
C GLY A 46 20.45 -2.91 -13.55
N GLN A 47 20.65 -4.16 -14.00
CA GLN A 47 21.95 -4.67 -14.45
C GLN A 47 22.59 -3.78 -15.54
N SER A 48 21.83 -3.31 -16.53
CA SER A 48 22.35 -2.42 -17.61
C SER A 48 22.78 -1.05 -17.08
N THR A 49 22.05 -0.49 -16.08
CA THR A 49 22.43 0.80 -15.47
C THR A 49 23.71 0.64 -14.65
N ARG A 50 23.83 -0.45 -13.88
CA ARG A 50 25.03 -0.76 -13.11
C ARG A 50 26.26 -0.92 -14.02
N ALA A 51 26.12 -1.66 -15.13
CA ALA A 51 27.17 -1.82 -16.12
C ALA A 51 27.60 -0.47 -16.72
N GLY A 52 26.64 0.36 -17.14
CA GLY A 52 26.94 1.68 -17.71
C GLY A 52 27.64 2.64 -16.73
N ILE A 53 27.36 2.54 -15.41
CA ILE A 53 28.10 3.31 -14.39
C ILE A 53 29.56 2.83 -14.33
N VAL A 54 29.79 1.51 -14.27
CA VAL A 54 31.14 0.92 -14.19
C VAL A 54 31.95 1.29 -15.43
N ASP A 55 31.39 1.12 -16.64
CA ASP A 55 32.02 1.44 -17.89
C ASP A 55 32.37 2.95 -17.99
N GLY A 56 31.42 3.81 -17.57
CA GLY A 56 31.63 5.26 -17.54
C GLY A 56 32.77 5.69 -16.60
N ILE A 57 32.85 5.09 -15.40
CA ILE A 57 33.96 5.34 -14.45
C ILE A 57 35.28 4.88 -15.02
N GLN A 58 35.35 3.70 -15.64
CA GLN A 58 36.54 3.15 -16.23
C GLN A 58 37.02 4.01 -17.44
N GLN A 59 36.10 4.39 -18.32
CA GLN A 59 36.37 5.29 -19.43
C GLN A 59 36.90 6.63 -18.94
N ALA A 60 36.26 7.25 -17.97
CA ALA A 60 36.69 8.54 -17.41
C ALA A 60 38.07 8.45 -16.75
N ASN A 61 38.37 7.37 -16.02
CA ASN A 61 39.69 7.17 -15.42
C ASN A 61 40.79 7.00 -16.46
N ALA A 62 40.50 6.37 -17.60
CA ALA A 62 41.47 6.15 -18.70
C ALA A 62 41.71 7.40 -19.57
N ASP A 63 40.76 8.33 -19.63
CA ASP A 63 40.84 9.53 -20.47
C ASP A 63 41.69 10.64 -19.78
N ALA A 64 42.84 10.94 -20.32
CA ALA A 64 43.73 12.01 -19.80
C ALA A 64 43.12 13.41 -19.85
N ALA A 65 42.12 13.65 -20.69
CA ALA A 65 41.41 14.94 -20.74
C ALA A 65 40.37 15.12 -19.61
N VAL A 66 40.01 14.05 -18.91
CA VAL A 66 39.07 14.10 -17.77
C VAL A 66 39.82 14.27 -16.47
N ASN A 67 39.40 15.24 -15.65
CA ASN A 67 40.02 15.54 -14.36
C ASN A 67 39.08 15.18 -13.17
N ALA A 68 37.77 15.13 -13.39
CA ALA A 68 36.77 14.78 -12.41
C ALA A 68 35.54 14.13 -13.09
N ILE A 69 34.70 13.50 -12.28
CA ILE A 69 33.52 12.76 -12.74
C ILE A 69 32.28 13.26 -11.98
N VAL A 70 31.17 13.43 -12.67
CA VAL A 70 29.85 13.72 -12.09
C VAL A 70 28.91 12.57 -12.42
N ILE A 71 28.21 12.02 -11.43
CA ILE A 71 27.10 11.08 -11.61
C ILE A 71 25.81 11.82 -11.29
N THR A 72 24.83 11.80 -12.22
CA THR A 72 23.52 12.43 -12.02
C THR A 72 22.42 11.57 -12.63
N GLY A 73 21.15 11.93 -12.38
CA GLY A 73 19.98 11.29 -13.02
C GLY A 73 19.44 12.12 -14.17
N ALA A 74 18.98 11.50 -15.23
CA ALA A 74 18.19 12.16 -16.26
C ALA A 74 16.75 12.37 -15.78
N GLY A 75 16.10 13.44 -16.24
CA GLY A 75 14.70 13.74 -15.93
C GLY A 75 14.48 14.29 -14.54
N LYS A 76 13.52 13.73 -13.77
CA LYS A 76 13.00 14.34 -12.54
C LYS A 76 13.70 13.91 -11.25
N VAL A 77 14.49 12.85 -11.27
CA VAL A 77 15.07 12.25 -10.06
C VAL A 77 16.50 11.78 -10.31
N PHE A 78 17.31 11.79 -9.27
CA PHE A 78 18.64 11.21 -9.30
C PHE A 78 18.55 9.69 -9.49
N CYS A 79 18.01 8.97 -8.49
CA CYS A 79 17.85 7.51 -8.55
C CYS A 79 16.86 7.01 -7.48
N GLY A 80 15.91 6.20 -7.89
CA GLY A 80 14.91 5.57 -7.02
C GLY A 80 15.37 4.30 -6.31
N GLY A 81 16.61 3.84 -6.54
CA GLY A 81 17.19 2.65 -5.91
C GLY A 81 17.39 1.47 -6.84
N ALA A 82 17.61 0.29 -6.29
CA ALA A 82 17.71 -0.95 -7.02
C ALA A 82 16.42 -1.25 -7.80
N ASP A 83 16.53 -1.93 -8.94
CA ASP A 83 15.32 -2.39 -9.63
C ASP A 83 14.74 -3.61 -8.91
N ILE A 84 13.71 -3.34 -8.11
CA ILE A 84 13.03 -4.36 -7.30
C ILE A 84 12.43 -5.49 -8.15
N LYS A 85 12.15 -5.22 -9.43
CA LYS A 85 11.63 -6.24 -10.37
C LYS A 85 12.68 -7.31 -10.71
N GLU A 86 13.97 -6.99 -10.54
CA GLU A 86 15.04 -7.97 -10.72
C GLU A 86 15.18 -8.93 -9.52
N PHE A 87 14.63 -8.59 -8.34
CA PHE A 87 14.75 -9.42 -7.15
C PHE A 87 14.17 -10.82 -7.37
N GLY A 88 14.96 -11.84 -7.04
CA GLY A 88 14.62 -13.24 -7.31
C GLY A 88 14.91 -13.71 -8.76
N SER A 89 15.42 -12.83 -9.63
CA SER A 89 15.86 -13.20 -10.95
C SER A 89 17.39 -13.28 -11.05
N PRO A 90 17.96 -13.98 -12.05
CA PRO A 90 19.41 -14.02 -12.28
C PRO A 90 20.04 -12.62 -12.53
N LYS A 91 19.25 -11.64 -12.97
CA LYS A 91 19.70 -10.26 -13.20
C LYS A 91 20.08 -9.52 -11.92
N ALA A 92 19.46 -9.85 -10.80
CA ALA A 92 19.75 -9.21 -9.51
C ALA A 92 21.22 -9.41 -9.10
N SER A 93 21.75 -10.62 -9.31
CA SER A 93 23.13 -11.02 -8.99
C SER A 93 24.09 -10.97 -10.17
N ALA A 94 23.61 -10.60 -11.38
CA ALA A 94 24.47 -10.50 -12.57
C ALA A 94 25.49 -9.36 -12.41
N ALA A 95 26.74 -9.64 -12.80
CA ALA A 95 27.84 -8.67 -12.74
C ALA A 95 27.63 -7.51 -13.74
N PRO A 96 28.02 -6.28 -13.39
CA PRO A 96 28.38 -5.87 -12.03
C PRO A 96 27.16 -5.84 -11.11
N ASP A 97 27.29 -6.40 -9.91
CA ASP A 97 26.29 -6.21 -8.86
C ASP A 97 26.38 -4.78 -8.26
N LEU A 98 25.48 -4.44 -7.35
CA LEU A 98 25.47 -3.09 -6.77
C LEU A 98 26.69 -2.83 -5.87
N HIS A 99 27.21 -3.85 -5.18
CA HIS A 99 28.42 -3.73 -4.36
C HIS A 99 29.64 -3.43 -5.22
N LEU A 100 29.83 -4.17 -6.32
CA LEU A 100 30.91 -3.92 -7.25
C LEU A 100 30.80 -2.54 -7.92
N THR A 101 29.59 -2.14 -8.27
CA THR A 101 29.33 -0.81 -8.85
C THR A 101 29.76 0.29 -7.88
N ILE A 102 29.33 0.24 -6.61
CA ILE A 102 29.70 1.21 -5.59
C ILE A 102 31.19 1.17 -5.28
N ALA A 103 31.79 -0.02 -5.22
CA ALA A 103 33.24 -0.17 -5.02
C ALA A 103 34.05 0.45 -6.18
N THR A 104 33.59 0.29 -7.43
CA THR A 104 34.22 0.93 -8.61
C THR A 104 34.21 2.46 -8.52
N VAL A 105 33.07 3.02 -8.06
CA VAL A 105 32.94 4.47 -7.85
C VAL A 105 33.87 4.94 -6.72
N GLU A 106 33.86 4.25 -5.57
CA GLU A 106 34.67 4.59 -4.39
C GLU A 106 36.18 4.48 -4.64
N GLN A 107 36.60 3.57 -5.54
CA GLN A 107 38.00 3.34 -5.91
C GLN A 107 38.46 4.14 -7.12
N SER A 108 37.64 5.02 -7.68
CA SER A 108 38.04 5.85 -8.80
C SER A 108 39.26 6.70 -8.46
N ALA A 109 40.25 6.72 -9.38
CA ALA A 109 41.43 7.55 -9.21
C ALA A 109 41.15 9.06 -9.36
N LYS A 110 40.04 9.41 -9.99
CA LYS A 110 39.57 10.78 -10.17
C LYS A 110 38.40 11.05 -9.21
N PRO A 111 38.23 12.28 -8.71
CA PRO A 111 37.12 12.60 -7.81
C PRO A 111 35.79 12.39 -8.52
N VAL A 112 34.87 11.71 -7.82
CA VAL A 112 33.49 11.45 -8.27
C VAL A 112 32.54 12.25 -7.40
N VAL A 113 31.68 13.06 -8.04
CA VAL A 113 30.67 13.90 -7.41
C VAL A 113 29.29 13.32 -7.75
N ALA A 114 28.49 12.98 -6.74
CA ALA A 114 27.06 12.73 -6.94
C ALA A 114 26.32 14.07 -7.01
N ALA A 115 25.65 14.34 -8.14
CA ALA A 115 24.80 15.52 -8.33
C ALA A 115 23.33 15.11 -8.17
N ILE A 116 22.74 15.43 -7.02
CA ILE A 116 21.51 14.81 -6.53
C ILE A 116 20.33 15.78 -6.61
N HIS A 117 19.22 15.32 -7.21
CA HIS A 117 17.98 16.08 -7.30
C HIS A 117 16.74 15.18 -7.23
N GLY A 118 15.60 15.77 -6.91
CA GLY A 118 14.30 15.12 -6.85
C GLY A 118 14.24 14.00 -5.80
N VAL A 119 14.83 12.83 -6.10
CA VAL A 119 14.83 11.66 -5.21
C VAL A 119 16.18 10.95 -5.27
N ALA A 120 16.75 10.62 -4.09
CA ALA A 120 17.81 9.62 -3.94
C ALA A 120 17.38 8.63 -2.84
N MET A 121 16.98 7.42 -3.25
CA MET A 121 16.42 6.41 -2.36
C MET A 121 17.10 5.06 -2.51
N GLY A 122 17.18 4.30 -1.41
CA GLY A 122 17.70 2.93 -1.41
C GLY A 122 19.07 2.83 -2.05
N GLY A 123 19.26 1.88 -2.96
CA GLY A 123 20.50 1.71 -3.74
C GLY A 123 21.00 2.98 -4.41
N GLY A 124 20.11 3.95 -4.74
CA GLY A 124 20.50 5.24 -5.30
C GLY A 124 21.20 6.13 -4.28
N LEU A 125 20.74 6.12 -3.03
CA LEU A 125 21.46 6.79 -1.94
C LEU A 125 22.76 6.05 -1.61
N GLU A 126 22.76 4.71 -1.64
CA GLU A 126 23.96 3.90 -1.43
C GLU A 126 25.04 4.18 -2.49
N LEU A 127 24.66 4.34 -3.75
CA LEU A 127 25.55 4.79 -4.82
C LEU A 127 26.12 6.19 -4.53
N ALA A 128 25.28 7.13 -4.13
CA ALA A 128 25.73 8.49 -3.77
C ALA A 128 26.68 8.47 -2.57
N LEU A 129 26.45 7.60 -1.57
CA LEU A 129 27.34 7.41 -0.42
C LEU A 129 28.70 6.79 -0.81
N GLY A 130 28.77 6.07 -1.92
CA GLY A 130 30.02 5.58 -2.50
C GLY A 130 30.81 6.64 -3.26
N CYS A 131 30.21 7.76 -3.68
CA CYS A 131 30.90 8.86 -4.31
C CYS A 131 31.80 9.62 -3.31
N HIS A 132 32.87 10.25 -3.81
CA HIS A 132 33.79 11.03 -3.02
C HIS A 132 33.09 12.28 -2.43
N TYR A 133 32.29 12.95 -3.27
CA TYR A 133 31.56 14.16 -2.93
C TYR A 133 30.07 14.06 -3.31
N ARG A 134 29.24 14.84 -2.64
CA ARG A 134 27.78 14.90 -2.86
C ARG A 134 27.31 16.33 -2.86
N VAL A 135 26.76 16.78 -3.99
CA VAL A 135 26.09 18.07 -4.10
C VAL A 135 24.60 17.82 -4.33
N VAL A 136 23.75 18.67 -3.77
CA VAL A 136 22.30 18.47 -3.78
C VAL A 136 21.56 19.79 -3.98
N VAL A 137 20.39 19.76 -4.58
CA VAL A 137 19.47 20.92 -4.65
C VAL A 137 18.38 20.83 -3.58
N PRO A 138 17.80 21.98 -3.15
CA PRO A 138 16.68 22.02 -2.22
C PRO A 138 15.47 21.18 -2.71
N GLY A 139 14.67 20.67 -1.78
CA GLY A 139 13.46 19.88 -2.09
C GLY A 139 13.72 18.41 -2.43
N THR A 140 14.99 18.00 -2.57
CA THR A 140 15.37 16.61 -2.85
C THR A 140 14.99 15.70 -1.68
N GLN A 141 14.37 14.57 -1.97
CA GLN A 141 13.96 13.57 -0.98
C GLN A 141 15.02 12.48 -0.83
N ILE A 142 15.46 12.24 0.39
CA ILE A 142 16.53 11.32 0.75
C ILE A 142 15.96 10.23 1.67
N ALA A 143 16.13 8.94 1.31
CA ALA A 143 15.62 7.83 2.11
C ALA A 143 16.38 6.51 1.91
N LEU A 144 16.29 5.63 2.92
CA LEU A 144 16.55 4.19 2.81
C LEU A 144 15.27 3.44 3.17
N PRO A 145 14.33 3.25 2.19
CA PRO A 145 12.99 2.76 2.46
C PRO A 145 12.85 1.24 2.43
N GLU A 146 13.93 0.48 2.36
CA GLU A 146 13.99 -0.97 2.18
C GLU A 146 13.19 -1.74 3.22
N VAL A 147 13.11 -1.23 4.45
CA VAL A 147 12.31 -1.79 5.54
C VAL A 147 10.82 -1.94 5.20
N ASN A 148 10.30 -1.08 4.31
CA ASN A 148 8.90 -1.12 3.89
C ASN A 148 8.59 -2.26 2.90
N ILE A 149 9.63 -2.89 2.34
CA ILE A 149 9.53 -4.10 1.52
C ILE A 149 10.16 -5.31 2.20
N GLY A 150 10.35 -5.24 3.51
CA GLY A 150 10.73 -6.37 4.37
C GLY A 150 12.21 -6.74 4.35
N ILE A 151 13.09 -5.85 3.92
CA ILE A 151 14.54 -6.05 3.88
C ILE A 151 15.29 -4.89 4.55
N VAL A 152 16.57 -5.04 4.76
CA VAL A 152 17.48 -3.95 5.13
C VAL A 152 18.08 -3.33 3.87
N PRO A 153 18.62 -2.08 3.90
CA PRO A 153 19.55 -1.61 2.88
C PRO A 153 20.68 -2.62 2.70
N GLY A 154 20.98 -3.01 1.47
CA GLY A 154 21.83 -4.18 1.22
C GLY A 154 23.11 -3.89 0.44
N ALA A 155 23.47 -2.61 0.23
CA ALA A 155 24.69 -2.22 -0.45
C ALA A 155 25.59 -1.22 0.34
N GLY A 156 25.55 -1.37 1.65
CA GLY A 156 26.33 -0.58 2.60
C GLY A 156 25.60 0.62 3.18
N GLY A 157 24.30 0.75 2.95
CA GLY A 157 23.49 1.87 3.44
C GLY A 157 23.45 1.94 4.96
N THR A 158 23.26 0.80 5.65
CA THR A 158 23.24 0.75 7.11
C THR A 158 24.61 1.05 7.72
N GLN A 159 25.65 0.90 6.94
CA GLN A 159 27.03 1.12 7.38
C GLN A 159 27.54 2.54 7.04
N ARG A 160 27.17 3.06 5.88
CA ARG A 160 27.63 4.40 5.44
C ARG A 160 26.79 5.54 6.00
N LEU A 161 25.46 5.39 6.12
CA LEU A 161 24.59 6.47 6.60
C LEU A 161 24.92 6.92 8.03
N PRO A 162 25.14 6.04 9.04
CA PRO A 162 25.52 6.49 10.39
C PRO A 162 26.89 7.17 10.45
N ARG A 163 27.79 6.89 9.48
CA ARG A 163 29.10 7.56 9.38
C ARG A 163 28.99 9.04 8.94
N VAL A 164 27.93 9.38 8.22
CA VAL A 164 27.72 10.74 7.69
C VAL A 164 26.64 11.54 8.40
N LEU A 165 25.69 10.91 9.09
CA LEU A 165 24.56 11.56 9.79
C LEU A 165 24.50 11.27 11.30
N GLY A 166 25.30 10.32 11.80
CA GLY A 166 25.19 9.84 13.18
C GLY A 166 24.14 8.73 13.33
N VAL A 167 24.20 8.07 14.49
CA VAL A 167 23.39 6.86 14.77
C VAL A 167 21.92 7.17 14.84
N GLU A 168 21.51 8.23 15.54
CA GLU A 168 20.12 8.56 15.79
C GLU A 168 19.35 8.86 14.49
N ALA A 169 19.94 9.68 13.61
CA ALA A 169 19.35 10.00 12.31
C ALA A 169 19.29 8.75 11.40
N ALA A 170 20.34 7.95 11.40
CA ALA A 170 20.39 6.71 10.62
C ALA A 170 19.34 5.70 11.10
N LEU A 171 19.23 5.46 12.43
CA LEU A 171 18.19 4.62 13.01
C LEU A 171 16.80 5.06 12.56
N GLN A 172 16.49 6.36 12.72
CA GLN A 172 15.18 6.86 12.34
C GLN A 172 14.88 6.63 10.85
N MET A 173 15.83 6.96 9.96
CA MET A 173 15.61 6.85 8.51
C MET A 173 15.50 5.38 8.07
N ILE A 174 16.38 4.50 8.58
CA ILE A 174 16.48 3.12 8.13
C ILE A 174 15.35 2.25 8.70
N THR A 175 14.98 2.43 9.98
CA THR A 175 13.95 1.60 10.62
C THR A 175 12.52 1.99 10.24
N THR A 176 12.32 3.23 9.77
CA THR A 176 11.01 3.72 9.35
C THR A 176 10.85 3.79 7.83
N GLY A 177 11.95 3.85 7.08
CA GLY A 177 11.95 4.14 5.66
C GLY A 177 11.49 5.56 5.33
N ALA A 178 11.56 6.48 6.30
CA ALA A 178 11.09 7.85 6.14
C ALA A 178 11.96 8.63 5.16
N SER A 179 11.29 9.39 4.29
CA SER A 179 11.94 10.35 3.41
C SER A 179 12.15 11.68 4.12
N VAL A 180 13.36 12.24 3.99
CA VAL A 180 13.75 13.52 4.63
C VAL A 180 14.22 14.49 3.55
N PRO A 181 13.71 15.75 3.54
CA PRO A 181 14.17 16.78 2.61
C PRO A 181 15.65 17.11 2.80
N SER A 182 16.37 17.33 1.68
CA SER A 182 17.81 17.62 1.65
C SER A 182 18.21 18.82 2.49
N GLU A 183 17.42 19.89 2.48
CA GLU A 183 17.69 21.11 3.26
C GLU A 183 17.60 20.89 4.76
N LYS A 184 16.81 19.93 5.22
CA LYS A 184 16.77 19.54 6.64
C LYS A 184 18.02 18.76 7.02
N LEU A 185 18.45 17.83 6.17
CA LEU A 185 19.68 17.04 6.40
C LEU A 185 20.94 17.92 6.30
N ALA A 186 21.00 18.84 5.34
CA ALA A 186 22.12 19.75 5.18
C ALA A 186 22.34 20.68 6.38
N LYS A 187 21.27 20.96 7.14
CA LYS A 187 21.32 21.77 8.37
C LYS A 187 21.57 20.95 9.63
N ALA A 188 21.63 19.62 9.53
CA ALA A 188 21.88 18.77 10.69
C ALA A 188 23.29 19.02 11.25
N PRO A 189 23.46 19.24 12.56
CA PRO A 189 24.75 19.51 13.15
C PRO A 189 25.74 18.37 12.91
N GLY A 190 26.94 18.70 12.40
CA GLY A 190 28.02 17.75 12.18
C GLY A 190 27.79 16.77 11.02
N GLN A 191 26.75 16.99 10.20
CA GLN A 191 26.50 16.15 9.03
C GLN A 191 27.70 16.19 8.04
N LYS A 192 27.96 15.05 7.40
CA LYS A 192 28.95 14.85 6.34
C LYS A 192 28.31 14.22 5.09
N LEU A 193 26.98 14.25 5.02
CA LEU A 193 26.23 13.69 3.90
C LEU A 193 26.37 14.55 2.66
N PHE A 194 26.26 15.88 2.80
CA PHE A 194 26.37 16.81 1.67
C PHE A 194 27.55 17.75 1.86
N ASP A 195 28.33 17.90 0.77
CA ASP A 195 29.43 18.84 0.69
C ASP A 195 28.93 20.25 0.31
N ARG A 196 27.87 20.31 -0.53
CA ARG A 196 27.28 21.59 -0.94
C ARG A 196 25.79 21.46 -1.27
N LEU A 197 25.00 22.42 -0.78
CA LEU A 197 23.65 22.68 -1.27
C LEU A 197 23.77 23.70 -2.40
N LEU A 198 23.30 23.34 -3.60
CA LEU A 198 23.39 24.19 -4.79
C LEU A 198 22.10 24.99 -4.96
N ASP A 199 22.26 26.31 -5.14
CA ASP A 199 21.19 27.20 -5.58
C ASP A 199 21.32 27.39 -7.10
N GLY A 200 20.30 26.93 -7.88
CA GLY A 200 20.30 27.06 -9.34
C GLY A 200 20.39 25.74 -10.10
N GLU A 201 20.93 25.76 -11.32
CA GLU A 201 21.01 24.60 -12.19
C GLU A 201 22.00 23.54 -11.67
N LEU A 202 21.53 22.34 -11.45
CA LEU A 202 22.30 21.27 -10.81
C LEU A 202 23.55 20.87 -11.59
N VAL A 203 23.42 20.53 -12.89
CA VAL A 203 24.52 19.95 -13.66
C VAL A 203 25.65 20.97 -13.88
N PRO A 204 25.38 22.21 -14.30
CA PRO A 204 26.42 23.25 -14.38
C PRO A 204 27.10 23.52 -13.02
N GLY A 205 26.31 23.58 -11.94
CA GLY A 205 26.84 23.76 -10.58
C GLY A 205 27.72 22.60 -10.12
N ALA A 206 27.33 21.37 -10.43
CA ALA A 206 28.11 20.17 -10.12
C ALA A 206 29.42 20.11 -10.94
N ILE A 207 29.39 20.50 -12.22
CA ILE A 207 30.59 20.59 -13.06
C ILE A 207 31.55 21.64 -12.48
N ALA A 208 31.04 22.82 -12.12
CA ALA A 208 31.86 23.86 -11.48
C ALA A 208 32.51 23.36 -10.19
N TYR A 209 31.72 22.70 -9.32
CA TYR A 209 32.23 22.09 -8.10
C TYR A 209 33.27 20.99 -8.38
N ALA A 210 33.01 20.13 -9.35
CA ALA A 210 33.93 19.07 -9.74
C ALA A 210 35.28 19.61 -10.22
N LYS A 211 35.31 20.74 -10.95
CA LYS A 211 36.53 21.45 -11.33
C LYS A 211 37.29 22.04 -10.14
N GLU A 212 36.55 22.59 -9.17
CA GLU A 212 37.11 23.14 -7.93
C GLU A 212 37.89 22.09 -7.13
N ILE A 213 37.37 20.86 -7.05
CA ILE A 213 37.96 19.79 -6.24
C ILE A 213 38.86 18.81 -7.04
N ALA A 214 39.04 19.03 -8.34
CA ALA A 214 39.76 18.10 -9.24
C ALA A 214 41.18 17.74 -8.78
N ALA A 215 41.90 18.68 -8.20
CA ALA A 215 43.26 18.50 -7.68
C ALA A 215 43.36 18.09 -6.23
N VAL A 216 42.26 18.02 -5.47
CA VAL A 216 42.25 17.69 -4.04
C VAL A 216 42.68 16.23 -3.85
N ARG A 217 43.72 16.05 -3.00
CA ARG A 217 44.21 14.73 -2.61
C ARG A 217 44.64 14.74 -1.12
N PRO A 218 44.50 13.63 -0.38
CA PRO A 218 43.83 12.40 -0.83
C PRO A 218 42.31 12.61 -1.02
N LEU A 219 41.69 11.77 -1.86
CA LEU A 219 40.23 11.80 -2.06
C LEU A 219 39.52 11.43 -0.73
N PRO A 220 38.46 12.17 -0.36
CA PRO A 220 37.63 11.78 0.78
C PRO A 220 36.88 10.50 0.48
N SER A 221 36.59 9.70 1.51
CA SER A 221 35.77 8.50 1.40
C SER A 221 35.00 8.33 2.69
N VAL A 222 33.72 7.99 2.59
CA VAL A 222 32.88 7.63 3.73
C VAL A 222 33.45 6.43 4.51
N ARG A 223 34.17 5.56 3.82
CA ARG A 223 34.90 4.43 4.41
C ARG A 223 35.85 4.83 5.54
N LYS A 224 36.49 5.99 5.44
CA LYS A 224 37.48 6.50 6.39
C LYS A 224 36.84 7.19 7.61
N LEU A 225 35.53 7.37 7.61
CA LEU A 225 34.83 8.00 8.72
C LEU A 225 34.51 6.93 9.79
N SER A 226 34.70 7.29 11.06
CA SER A 226 34.23 6.51 12.19
C SER A 226 32.78 6.83 12.53
N VAL A 227 32.06 5.91 13.10
CA VAL A 227 30.74 6.13 13.68
C VAL A 227 30.94 6.59 15.13
N ALA A 228 30.47 7.77 15.48
CA ALA A 228 30.43 8.20 16.87
C ALA A 228 29.42 7.34 17.66
N ALA A 229 29.74 7.05 18.92
CA ALA A 229 28.76 6.42 19.80
C ALA A 229 27.49 7.28 19.90
N PRO A 230 26.31 6.65 20.01
CA PRO A 230 25.08 7.40 20.19
C PRO A 230 25.13 8.26 21.46
N ALA A 231 24.52 9.43 21.42
CA ALA A 231 24.47 10.33 22.58
C ALA A 231 23.74 9.67 23.78
N ASP A 232 22.72 8.86 23.49
CA ASP A 232 22.04 8.02 24.48
C ASP A 232 22.60 6.58 24.41
N PRO A 233 23.28 6.09 25.49
CA PRO A 233 23.78 4.72 25.52
C PRO A 233 22.72 3.64 25.32
N GLU A 234 21.45 3.96 25.61
CA GLU A 234 20.32 3.04 25.47
C GLU A 234 19.59 3.19 24.12
N ALA A 235 20.10 3.97 23.17
CA ALA A 235 19.45 4.28 21.89
C ALA A 235 18.96 3.01 21.16
N PHE A 236 19.77 1.98 21.06
CA PHE A 236 19.41 0.73 20.40
C PHE A 236 18.36 -0.07 21.17
N THR A 237 18.44 -0.14 22.49
CA THR A 237 17.45 -0.81 23.36
C THR A 237 16.09 -0.11 23.24
N LYS A 238 16.07 1.22 23.29
CA LYS A 238 14.86 2.03 23.15
C LYS A 238 14.25 1.88 21.73
N ALA A 239 15.09 1.90 20.70
CA ALA A 239 14.64 1.67 19.32
C ALA A 239 13.97 0.30 19.16
N ARG A 240 14.57 -0.76 19.68
CA ARG A 240 13.98 -2.10 19.64
C ARG A 240 12.65 -2.18 20.39
N ALA A 241 12.58 -1.58 21.57
CA ALA A 241 11.34 -1.56 22.37
C ALA A 241 10.21 -0.78 21.69
N ASP A 242 10.53 0.35 21.05
CA ASP A 242 9.56 1.13 20.29
C ASP A 242 9.08 0.39 19.02
N LEU A 243 10.00 -0.22 18.28
CA LEU A 243 9.66 -1.02 17.09
C LEU A 243 8.83 -2.26 17.43
N ALA A 244 9.04 -2.88 18.58
CA ALA A 244 8.22 -4.01 19.06
C ALA A 244 6.75 -3.59 19.27
N LYS A 245 6.49 -2.31 19.57
CA LYS A 245 5.15 -1.75 19.72
C LYS A 245 4.58 -1.20 18.41
N THR A 246 5.38 -0.45 17.66
CA THR A 246 4.92 0.32 16.51
C THR A 246 4.98 -0.45 15.19
N ARG A 247 5.88 -1.44 15.10
CA ARG A 247 6.11 -2.32 13.94
C ARG A 247 5.97 -3.80 14.32
N LYS A 248 4.96 -4.09 15.13
CA LYS A 248 4.67 -5.44 15.65
C LYS A 248 4.67 -6.49 14.53
N ASN A 249 5.30 -7.63 14.80
CA ASN A 249 5.40 -8.79 13.90
C ASN A 249 6.24 -8.58 12.63
N LEU A 250 6.86 -7.43 12.42
CA LEU A 250 7.80 -7.21 11.31
C LEU A 250 9.23 -7.55 11.77
N ILE A 251 9.96 -8.31 10.93
CA ILE A 251 11.33 -8.75 11.22
C ILE A 251 12.34 -7.69 10.80
N ALA A 252 12.22 -7.14 9.60
CA ALA A 252 13.18 -6.23 9.01
C ALA A 252 13.52 -4.99 9.88
N PRO A 253 12.56 -4.32 10.58
CA PRO A 253 12.89 -3.17 11.42
C PRO A 253 13.88 -3.48 12.55
N GLN A 254 13.75 -4.66 13.20
CA GLN A 254 14.68 -5.08 14.24
C GLN A 254 16.07 -5.38 13.65
N ARG A 255 16.12 -6.04 12.48
CA ARG A 255 17.37 -6.32 11.78
C ARG A 255 18.07 -5.05 11.29
N CYS A 256 17.30 -4.00 10.94
CA CYS A 256 17.86 -2.68 10.65
C CYS A 256 18.61 -2.09 11.87
N VAL A 257 18.05 -2.25 13.10
CA VAL A 257 18.73 -1.82 14.32
C VAL A 257 20.03 -2.62 14.52
N ASP A 258 20.01 -3.94 14.30
CA ASP A 258 21.20 -4.78 14.41
C ASP A 258 22.32 -4.32 13.48
N CYS A 259 21.99 -3.99 12.20
CA CYS A 259 22.95 -3.51 11.22
C CYS A 259 23.54 -2.13 11.59
N VAL A 260 22.72 -1.19 12.08
CA VAL A 260 23.21 0.12 12.50
C VAL A 260 24.07 0.02 13.78
N GLU A 261 23.68 -0.88 14.70
CA GLU A 261 24.50 -1.16 15.88
C GLU A 261 25.86 -1.78 15.51
N ALA A 262 25.88 -2.69 14.53
CA ALA A 262 27.11 -3.28 14.00
C ALA A 262 28.07 -2.20 13.46
N ALA A 263 27.53 -1.15 12.80
CA ALA A 263 28.35 -0.05 12.29
C ALA A 263 29.13 0.72 13.37
N THR A 264 28.69 0.66 14.63
CA THR A 264 29.42 1.27 15.77
C THR A 264 30.54 0.40 16.31
N LYS A 265 30.56 -0.88 15.95
CA LYS A 265 31.47 -1.90 16.53
C LYS A 265 32.46 -2.48 15.52
N LEU A 266 32.10 -2.44 14.23
CA LEU A 266 32.83 -3.06 13.15
C LEU A 266 33.41 -2.00 12.21
N ASP A 267 34.53 -2.35 11.54
CA ASP A 267 34.96 -1.55 10.38
C ASP A 267 33.95 -1.66 9.23
N LEU A 268 34.15 -0.88 8.17
CA LEU A 268 33.17 -0.83 7.09
C LEU A 268 33.01 -2.17 6.36
N ASP A 269 34.10 -2.89 6.13
CA ASP A 269 34.06 -4.14 5.36
C ASP A 269 33.37 -5.25 6.14
N ALA A 270 33.72 -5.42 7.41
CA ALA A 270 33.05 -6.36 8.29
C ALA A 270 31.57 -5.99 8.52
N GLY A 271 31.27 -4.69 8.62
CA GLY A 271 29.89 -4.20 8.73
C GLY A 271 29.07 -4.47 7.47
N ILE A 272 29.63 -4.25 6.27
CA ILE A 272 28.96 -4.58 4.99
C ILE A 272 28.76 -6.09 4.85
N ALA A 273 29.70 -6.91 5.28
CA ALA A 273 29.55 -8.36 5.27
C ALA A 273 28.38 -8.81 6.18
N PHE A 274 28.28 -8.23 7.37
CA PHE A 274 27.16 -8.47 8.30
C PHE A 274 25.81 -7.99 7.70
N GLU A 275 25.76 -6.79 7.13
CA GLU A 275 24.58 -6.26 6.46
C GLU A 275 24.11 -7.19 5.34
N ARG A 276 25.06 -7.71 4.53
CA ARG A 276 24.78 -8.62 3.43
C ARG A 276 24.18 -9.94 3.92
N GLU A 277 24.74 -10.54 4.97
CA GLU A 277 24.17 -11.75 5.58
C GLU A 277 22.71 -11.53 6.04
N VAL A 278 22.45 -10.41 6.71
CA VAL A 278 21.09 -10.04 7.12
C VAL A 278 20.18 -9.83 5.93
N PHE A 279 20.64 -9.14 4.89
CA PHE A 279 19.87 -8.90 3.66
C PHE A 279 19.51 -10.22 2.96
N GLU A 280 20.47 -11.12 2.77
CA GLU A 280 20.27 -12.43 2.12
C GLU A 280 19.27 -13.29 2.89
N GLY A 281 19.30 -13.25 4.22
CA GLY A 281 18.32 -13.94 5.07
C GLY A 281 16.90 -13.36 5.00
N LEU A 282 16.75 -12.07 4.68
CA LEU A 282 15.46 -11.41 4.62
C LEU A 282 14.84 -11.43 3.20
N VAL A 283 15.64 -11.27 2.15
CA VAL A 283 15.13 -11.02 0.79
C VAL A 283 14.29 -12.18 0.24
N THR A 284 14.54 -13.41 0.69
CA THR A 284 13.81 -14.63 0.33
C THR A 284 12.71 -14.99 1.32
N SER A 285 12.57 -14.24 2.42
CA SER A 285 11.57 -14.51 3.45
C SER A 285 10.14 -14.28 2.96
N ASP A 286 9.21 -15.02 3.55
CA ASP A 286 7.76 -14.85 3.31
C ASP A 286 7.30 -13.40 3.56
N GLN A 287 7.82 -12.76 4.61
CA GLN A 287 7.48 -11.37 4.90
C GLN A 287 7.95 -10.40 3.81
N ALA A 288 9.17 -10.59 3.30
CA ALA A 288 9.66 -9.74 2.22
C ALA A 288 8.88 -9.98 0.91
N GLN A 289 8.50 -11.23 0.61
CA GLN A 289 7.63 -11.55 -0.51
C GLN A 289 6.27 -10.85 -0.37
N ALA A 290 5.63 -10.98 0.79
CA ALA A 290 4.34 -10.36 1.09
C ALA A 290 4.38 -8.83 0.99
N LEU A 291 5.41 -8.19 1.55
CA LEU A 291 5.56 -6.74 1.54
C LEU A 291 5.88 -6.20 0.13
N ARG A 292 6.68 -6.92 -0.68
CA ARG A 292 6.87 -6.59 -2.09
C ARG A 292 5.59 -6.74 -2.89
N HIS A 293 4.81 -7.81 -2.65
CA HIS A 293 3.51 -8.00 -3.27
C HIS A 293 2.57 -6.84 -2.96
N ALA A 294 2.46 -6.43 -1.70
CA ALA A 294 1.66 -5.27 -1.30
C ALA A 294 2.14 -3.98 -2.00
N PHE A 295 3.45 -3.77 -2.08
CA PHE A 295 4.04 -2.60 -2.75
C PHE A 295 3.73 -2.54 -4.25
N PHE A 296 3.82 -3.66 -4.96
CA PHE A 296 3.49 -3.71 -6.39
C PHE A 296 1.97 -3.73 -6.62
N GLY A 297 1.22 -4.44 -5.79
CA GLY A 297 -0.23 -4.52 -5.84
C GLY A 297 -0.89 -3.15 -5.72
N GLU A 298 -0.44 -2.32 -4.79
CA GLU A 298 -0.95 -0.95 -4.63
C GLU A 298 -0.76 -0.10 -5.90
N ARG A 299 0.36 -0.27 -6.61
CA ARG A 299 0.61 0.42 -7.88
C ARG A 299 -0.19 -0.17 -9.04
N ALA A 300 -0.38 -1.48 -9.02
CA ALA A 300 -1.10 -2.19 -10.07
C ALA A 300 -2.62 -2.05 -9.95
N ALA A 301 -3.15 -1.84 -8.74
CA ALA A 301 -4.59 -1.70 -8.49
C ALA A 301 -5.24 -0.52 -9.24
N SER A 302 -4.45 0.54 -9.50
CA SER A 302 -4.93 1.72 -10.24
C SER A 302 -5.00 1.50 -11.76
N LYS A 303 -4.53 0.38 -12.29
CA LYS A 303 -4.52 0.09 -13.73
C LYS A 303 -5.70 -0.79 -14.10
N ILE A 304 -6.52 -0.33 -15.03
CA ILE A 304 -7.68 -1.04 -15.54
C ILE A 304 -7.35 -1.55 -16.94
N PRO A 305 -7.49 -2.87 -17.23
CA PRO A 305 -6.99 -3.45 -18.49
C PRO A 305 -7.51 -2.78 -19.77
N ASP A 306 -8.78 -2.39 -19.79
CA ASP A 306 -9.44 -1.78 -20.97
C ASP A 306 -9.54 -0.24 -20.91
N VAL A 307 -8.89 0.41 -19.93
CA VAL A 307 -8.81 1.86 -19.77
C VAL A 307 -7.33 2.27 -19.76
N PRO A 308 -6.73 2.49 -20.93
CA PRO A 308 -5.32 2.85 -21.03
C PRO A 308 -5.03 4.23 -20.40
N ASP A 309 -3.78 4.45 -20.02
CA ASP A 309 -3.33 5.71 -19.38
C ASP A 309 -3.56 6.96 -20.28
N SER A 310 -3.77 6.76 -21.59
CA SER A 310 -4.11 7.82 -22.56
C SER A 310 -5.61 8.18 -22.57
N THR A 311 -6.46 7.48 -21.83
CA THR A 311 -7.91 7.78 -21.77
C THR A 311 -8.10 9.19 -21.22
N PRO A 312 -8.85 10.07 -21.91
CA PRO A 312 -9.15 11.40 -21.42
C PRO A 312 -9.82 11.37 -20.04
N THR A 313 -9.50 12.33 -19.20
CA THR A 313 -10.14 12.51 -17.90
C THR A 313 -10.96 13.78 -17.87
N ARG A 314 -12.05 13.77 -17.11
CA ARG A 314 -12.87 14.96 -16.86
C ARG A 314 -12.24 15.82 -15.75
N PRO A 315 -12.27 17.15 -15.83
CA PRO A 315 -11.79 17.99 -14.74
C PRO A 315 -12.71 17.86 -13.52
N VAL A 316 -12.11 17.62 -12.33
CA VAL A 316 -12.83 17.62 -11.05
C VAL A 316 -12.17 18.67 -10.15
N THR A 317 -12.78 19.85 -10.16
CA THR A 317 -12.33 21.04 -9.43
C THR A 317 -13.18 21.33 -8.21
N ASN A 318 -14.44 20.89 -8.19
CA ASN A 318 -15.37 21.01 -7.09
C ASN A 318 -16.28 19.78 -6.99
N VAL A 319 -16.67 19.42 -5.78
CA VAL A 319 -17.45 18.20 -5.50
C VAL A 319 -18.65 18.52 -4.63
N ALA A 320 -19.78 17.87 -4.92
CA ALA A 320 -20.92 17.86 -4.01
C ALA A 320 -20.99 16.52 -3.26
N VAL A 321 -21.37 16.56 -1.99
CA VAL A 321 -21.63 15.39 -1.16
C VAL A 321 -23.05 15.46 -0.62
N ILE A 322 -23.87 14.43 -0.88
CA ILE A 322 -25.24 14.35 -0.39
C ILE A 322 -25.28 13.48 0.85
N GLY A 323 -25.73 14.07 1.95
CA GLY A 323 -25.75 13.46 3.27
C GLY A 323 -24.66 14.01 4.18
N ALA A 324 -25.02 14.50 5.36
CA ALA A 324 -24.12 15.04 6.38
C ALA A 324 -23.85 14.06 7.53
N GLY A 325 -24.12 12.77 7.33
CA GLY A 325 -23.85 11.70 8.28
C GLY A 325 -22.34 11.36 8.37
N THR A 326 -22.04 10.29 9.10
CA THR A 326 -20.67 9.81 9.33
C THR A 326 -19.90 9.61 8.02
N MET A 327 -20.53 8.96 7.03
CA MET A 327 -19.86 8.71 5.74
C MET A 327 -19.72 9.99 4.93
N GLY A 328 -20.79 10.76 4.75
CA GLY A 328 -20.72 12.02 3.97
C GLY A 328 -19.73 13.03 4.54
N GLY A 329 -19.69 13.18 5.87
CA GLY A 329 -18.69 14.02 6.55
C GLY A 329 -17.26 13.54 6.33
N GLY A 330 -17.01 12.23 6.45
CA GLY A 330 -15.70 11.63 6.20
C GLY A 330 -15.26 11.74 4.74
N ILE A 331 -16.19 11.55 3.78
CA ILE A 331 -15.95 11.73 2.34
C ILE A 331 -15.60 13.18 2.04
N ALA A 332 -16.37 14.15 2.56
CA ALA A 332 -16.07 15.57 2.43
C ALA A 332 -14.65 15.89 2.92
N MET A 333 -14.25 15.37 4.09
CA MET A 333 -12.89 15.56 4.61
C MET A 333 -11.80 15.03 3.67
N CYS A 334 -12.02 13.95 2.91
CA CYS A 334 -11.05 13.47 1.93
C CYS A 334 -10.75 14.54 0.87
N PHE A 335 -11.77 15.19 0.35
CA PHE A 335 -11.63 16.24 -0.67
C PHE A 335 -11.06 17.53 -0.08
N LEU A 336 -11.53 17.97 1.08
CA LEU A 336 -11.00 19.14 1.79
C LEU A 336 -9.50 18.99 2.10
N ASN A 337 -9.08 17.79 2.49
CA ASN A 337 -7.65 17.47 2.71
C ASN A 337 -6.81 17.57 1.43
N ALA A 338 -7.42 17.34 0.28
CA ALA A 338 -6.80 17.46 -1.05
C ALA A 338 -6.92 18.87 -1.65
N GLY A 339 -7.48 19.82 -0.91
CA GLY A 339 -7.67 21.20 -1.38
C GLY A 339 -8.79 21.38 -2.41
N VAL A 340 -9.75 20.45 -2.46
CA VAL A 340 -10.90 20.50 -3.35
C VAL A 340 -12.11 21.06 -2.61
N PRO A 341 -12.76 22.13 -3.13
CA PRO A 341 -13.99 22.66 -2.57
C PRO A 341 -15.12 21.63 -2.53
N VAL A 342 -15.84 21.59 -1.42
CA VAL A 342 -16.97 20.68 -1.21
C VAL A 342 -18.23 21.46 -0.86
N LYS A 343 -19.33 21.16 -1.56
CA LYS A 343 -20.66 21.59 -1.17
C LYS A 343 -21.45 20.40 -0.62
N MET A 344 -21.82 20.46 0.67
CA MET A 344 -22.59 19.41 1.32
C MET A 344 -24.06 19.72 1.27
N LEU A 345 -24.86 18.82 0.72
CA LEU A 345 -26.30 18.90 0.64
C LEU A 345 -26.95 17.97 1.65
N GLU A 346 -27.93 18.47 2.35
CA GLU A 346 -28.74 17.72 3.32
C GLU A 346 -30.20 18.21 3.27
N MET A 347 -31.11 17.40 3.82
CA MET A 347 -32.55 17.73 3.81
C MET A 347 -32.98 18.59 5.01
N LYS A 348 -32.16 18.67 6.07
CA LYS A 348 -32.46 19.38 7.32
C LYS A 348 -31.25 20.14 7.84
N GLN A 349 -31.47 21.39 8.27
CA GLN A 349 -30.38 22.23 8.80
C GLN A 349 -29.72 21.60 10.02
N GLU A 350 -30.47 20.97 10.91
CA GLU A 350 -29.92 20.34 12.11
C GLU A 350 -28.97 19.18 11.78
N ALA A 351 -29.18 18.49 10.64
CA ALA A 351 -28.28 17.43 10.17
C ALA A 351 -26.99 18.04 9.60
N ILE A 352 -27.07 19.16 8.89
CA ILE A 352 -25.91 19.95 8.45
C ILE A 352 -25.07 20.37 9.67
N ASP A 353 -25.71 21.00 10.65
CA ASP A 353 -25.02 21.56 11.83
C ASP A 353 -24.27 20.45 12.61
N ARG A 354 -24.90 19.30 12.79
CA ARG A 354 -24.25 18.11 13.39
C ARG A 354 -23.07 17.63 12.54
N GLY A 355 -23.26 17.50 11.24
CA GLY A 355 -22.20 17.03 10.31
C GLY A 355 -20.98 17.93 10.32
N ILE A 356 -21.19 19.25 10.19
CA ILE A 356 -20.11 20.25 10.28
C ILE A 356 -19.42 20.18 11.66
N GLY A 357 -20.19 20.05 12.73
CA GLY A 357 -19.66 19.93 14.10
C GLY A 357 -18.70 18.72 14.23
N ILE A 358 -19.04 17.59 13.63
CA ILE A 358 -18.19 16.40 13.62
C ILE A 358 -16.90 16.64 12.82
N ILE A 359 -17.00 17.28 11.63
CA ILE A 359 -15.82 17.61 10.81
C ILE A 359 -14.88 18.55 11.58
N ARG A 360 -15.41 19.62 12.19
CA ARG A 360 -14.63 20.55 13.01
C ARG A 360 -13.92 19.86 14.15
N LYS A 361 -14.64 19.07 14.94
CA LYS A 361 -14.09 18.31 16.06
C LYS A 361 -12.96 17.37 15.65
N ASN A 362 -13.08 16.72 14.48
CA ASN A 362 -12.03 15.87 13.93
C ASN A 362 -10.76 16.65 13.58
N TYR A 363 -10.88 17.83 12.98
CA TYR A 363 -9.73 18.68 12.67
C TYR A 363 -9.11 19.31 13.91
N GLU A 364 -9.93 19.82 14.82
CA GLU A 364 -9.48 20.39 16.10
C GLU A 364 -8.69 19.37 16.94
N ALA A 365 -9.13 18.12 16.95
CA ALA A 365 -8.39 17.04 17.61
C ALA A 365 -7.02 16.75 16.93
N GLN A 366 -6.88 16.97 15.62
CA GLN A 366 -5.59 16.86 14.93
C GLN A 366 -4.68 18.07 15.23
N VAL A 367 -5.25 19.28 15.30
CA VAL A 367 -4.52 20.49 15.69
C VAL A 367 -4.00 20.37 17.13
N ALA A 368 -4.84 19.96 18.07
CA ALA A 368 -4.48 19.76 19.47
C ALA A 368 -3.35 18.72 19.66
N LYS A 369 -3.26 17.72 18.75
CA LYS A 369 -2.18 16.71 18.73
C LYS A 369 -0.95 17.14 17.93
N GLY A 370 -0.89 18.38 17.42
CA GLY A 370 0.20 18.88 16.58
C GLY A 370 0.33 18.18 15.21
N LYS A 371 -0.70 17.46 14.77
CA LYS A 371 -0.72 16.73 13.48
C LYS A 371 -1.22 17.59 12.32
N LEU A 372 -1.85 18.72 12.61
CA LEU A 372 -2.38 19.68 11.64
C LEU A 372 -2.09 21.09 12.15
N ALA A 373 -1.52 21.94 11.30
CA ALA A 373 -1.30 23.36 11.63
C ALA A 373 -2.65 24.11 11.59
N GLN A 374 -2.79 25.14 12.41
CA GLN A 374 -4.02 25.93 12.57
C GLN A 374 -4.45 26.58 11.24
N ASP A 375 -3.50 27.18 10.51
CA ASP A 375 -3.74 27.80 9.20
C ASP A 375 -4.29 26.80 8.17
N LYS A 376 -3.80 25.57 8.20
CA LYS A 376 -4.27 24.47 7.34
C LYS A 376 -5.69 24.00 7.72
N TYR A 377 -6.03 23.99 9.00
CA TYR A 377 -7.38 23.74 9.45
C TYR A 377 -8.34 24.80 8.91
N GLU A 378 -8.02 26.06 9.09
CA GLU A 378 -8.84 27.19 8.58
C GLU A 378 -8.99 27.14 7.07
N GLN A 379 -7.91 26.89 6.34
CA GLN A 379 -7.91 26.71 4.89
C GLN A 379 -8.85 25.59 4.47
N ARG A 380 -8.83 24.43 5.15
CA ARG A 380 -9.73 23.31 4.81
C ARG A 380 -11.18 23.65 5.08
N MET A 381 -11.48 24.27 6.22
CA MET A 381 -12.84 24.66 6.57
C MET A 381 -13.41 25.73 5.64
N SER A 382 -12.58 26.63 5.08
CA SER A 382 -13.04 27.64 4.10
C SER A 382 -13.45 27.03 2.76
N LEU A 383 -13.04 25.80 2.45
CA LEU A 383 -13.43 25.06 1.24
C LEU A 383 -14.78 24.32 1.40
N LEU A 384 -15.36 24.29 2.61
CA LEU A 384 -16.63 23.62 2.89
C LEU A 384 -17.78 24.63 2.85
N SER A 385 -18.76 24.36 2.02
CA SER A 385 -20.05 25.07 2.01
C SER A 385 -21.20 24.06 2.11
N THR A 386 -22.39 24.54 2.47
CA THR A 386 -23.57 23.69 2.68
C THR A 386 -24.80 24.25 2.00
N THR A 387 -25.76 23.39 1.72
CA THR A 387 -27.04 23.77 1.13
C THR A 387 -28.17 22.79 1.48
N LEU A 388 -29.40 23.24 1.37
CA LEU A 388 -30.63 22.43 1.43
C LEU A 388 -31.25 22.22 0.05
N SER A 389 -30.66 22.81 -1.02
CA SER A 389 -31.24 22.82 -2.38
C SER A 389 -30.34 22.04 -3.36
N TYR A 390 -30.95 21.20 -4.17
CA TYR A 390 -30.27 20.52 -5.28
C TYR A 390 -29.78 21.51 -6.35
N ASP A 391 -30.45 22.63 -6.55
CA ASP A 391 -30.04 23.63 -7.56
C ASP A 391 -28.65 24.20 -7.26
N ASP A 392 -28.29 24.32 -6.00
CA ASP A 392 -26.98 24.84 -5.58
C ASP A 392 -25.80 23.91 -5.88
N ILE A 393 -26.05 22.65 -6.17
CA ILE A 393 -25.00 21.67 -6.53
C ILE A 393 -24.93 21.44 -8.06
N ALA A 394 -25.80 22.03 -8.85
CA ALA A 394 -25.94 21.83 -10.30
C ALA A 394 -24.60 21.98 -11.07
N GLN A 395 -23.67 22.82 -10.58
CA GLN A 395 -22.39 23.11 -11.22
C GLN A 395 -21.24 22.27 -10.66
N ALA A 396 -21.48 21.30 -9.76
CA ALA A 396 -20.45 20.41 -9.31
C ALA A 396 -19.97 19.48 -10.45
N ASP A 397 -18.66 19.20 -10.46
CA ASP A 397 -18.06 18.30 -11.46
C ASP A 397 -18.33 16.83 -11.12
N MET A 398 -18.49 16.53 -9.83
CA MET A 398 -18.79 15.22 -9.30
C MET A 398 -19.73 15.35 -8.10
N VAL A 399 -20.70 14.45 -8.01
CA VAL A 399 -21.58 14.30 -6.84
C VAL A 399 -21.38 12.92 -6.25
N ILE A 400 -21.21 12.83 -4.93
CA ILE A 400 -21.13 11.56 -4.20
C ILE A 400 -22.32 11.49 -3.24
N GLU A 401 -23.22 10.56 -3.51
CA GLU A 401 -24.39 10.30 -2.69
C GLU A 401 -23.99 9.36 -1.53
N ALA A 402 -24.29 9.76 -0.29
CA ALA A 402 -24.04 9.02 0.95
C ALA A 402 -25.26 9.06 1.90
N VAL A 403 -26.46 8.83 1.33
CA VAL A 403 -27.72 8.73 2.08
C VAL A 403 -28.00 7.30 2.55
N PHE A 404 -29.19 7.05 3.09
CA PHE A 404 -29.59 5.72 3.58
C PHE A 404 -29.44 4.62 2.52
N GLU A 405 -29.02 3.44 2.94
CA GLU A 405 -28.81 2.25 2.11
C GLU A 405 -30.16 1.59 1.76
N ASN A 406 -30.89 2.26 0.89
CA ASN A 406 -32.20 1.82 0.38
C ASN A 406 -32.31 2.21 -1.09
N PHE A 407 -32.74 1.28 -1.96
CA PHE A 407 -32.76 1.48 -3.41
C PHE A 407 -33.70 2.59 -3.82
N GLU A 408 -34.92 2.64 -3.26
CA GLU A 408 -35.95 3.61 -3.61
C GLU A 408 -35.48 5.04 -3.27
N VAL A 409 -34.82 5.21 -2.12
CA VAL A 409 -34.27 6.50 -1.72
C VAL A 409 -33.16 6.93 -2.68
N LYS A 410 -32.23 6.02 -3.02
CA LYS A 410 -31.15 6.33 -3.96
C LYS A 410 -31.67 6.59 -5.37
N ALA A 411 -32.65 5.83 -5.84
CA ALA A 411 -33.31 6.06 -7.14
C ALA A 411 -33.93 7.46 -7.21
N GLN A 412 -34.60 7.93 -6.15
CA GLN A 412 -35.14 9.31 -6.08
C GLN A 412 -34.03 10.36 -6.14
N VAL A 413 -32.93 10.15 -5.42
CA VAL A 413 -31.78 11.05 -5.46
C VAL A 413 -31.18 11.11 -6.87
N PHE A 414 -30.92 9.96 -7.51
CA PHE A 414 -30.32 9.90 -8.84
C PHE A 414 -31.24 10.48 -9.92
N THR A 415 -32.55 10.28 -9.82
CA THR A 415 -33.53 10.96 -10.70
C THR A 415 -33.45 12.48 -10.57
N LYS A 416 -33.30 13.02 -9.36
CA LYS A 416 -33.11 14.46 -9.16
C LYS A 416 -31.76 14.94 -9.69
N LEU A 417 -30.68 14.18 -9.45
CA LEU A 417 -29.37 14.54 -9.98
C LEU A 417 -29.33 14.54 -11.50
N ASP A 418 -29.99 13.57 -12.16
CA ASP A 418 -30.11 13.53 -13.61
C ASP A 418 -30.77 14.81 -14.18
N ALA A 419 -31.74 15.38 -13.45
CA ALA A 419 -32.47 16.59 -13.85
C ALA A 419 -31.67 17.87 -13.62
N VAL A 420 -30.86 17.97 -12.54
CA VAL A 420 -30.26 19.26 -12.13
C VAL A 420 -28.79 19.40 -12.50
N MET A 421 -28.05 18.29 -12.57
CA MET A 421 -26.60 18.33 -12.76
C MET A 421 -26.23 18.69 -14.20
N LYS A 422 -25.18 19.52 -14.34
CA LYS A 422 -24.62 19.86 -15.66
C LYS A 422 -24.22 18.62 -16.46
N PRO A 423 -24.24 18.67 -17.80
CA PRO A 423 -23.70 17.60 -18.64
C PRO A 423 -22.25 17.29 -18.31
N GLY A 424 -21.87 15.99 -18.30
CA GLY A 424 -20.53 15.52 -18.01
C GLY A 424 -20.16 15.50 -16.52
N ALA A 425 -21.05 15.89 -15.61
CA ALA A 425 -20.85 15.68 -14.19
C ALA A 425 -20.93 14.19 -13.84
N ILE A 426 -20.01 13.69 -13.01
CA ILE A 426 -19.99 12.30 -12.54
C ILE A 426 -20.95 12.13 -11.37
N LEU A 427 -21.81 11.11 -11.46
CA LEU A 427 -22.78 10.77 -10.42
C LEU A 427 -22.33 9.49 -9.70
N ALA A 428 -21.88 9.62 -8.47
CA ALA A 428 -21.35 8.52 -7.70
C ALA A 428 -22.24 8.12 -6.53
N SER A 429 -22.42 6.83 -6.29
CA SER A 429 -23.09 6.31 -5.10
C SER A 429 -22.07 5.67 -4.14
N ASN A 430 -22.15 6.01 -2.86
CA ASN A 430 -21.41 5.34 -1.80
C ASN A 430 -22.20 4.15 -1.22
N THR A 431 -22.89 3.41 -2.08
CA THR A 431 -23.55 2.17 -1.66
C THR A 431 -22.53 1.10 -1.26
N SER A 432 -22.88 0.24 -0.33
CA SER A 432 -22.06 -0.90 0.11
C SER A 432 -22.53 -2.24 -0.45
N THR A 433 -23.78 -2.32 -0.93
CA THR A 433 -24.40 -3.59 -1.35
C THR A 433 -25.36 -3.49 -2.53
N LEU A 434 -25.88 -2.27 -2.80
CA LEU A 434 -26.92 -2.12 -3.82
C LEU A 434 -26.34 -2.21 -5.23
N ASP A 435 -27.18 -2.68 -6.14
CA ASP A 435 -26.87 -2.86 -7.55
C ASP A 435 -26.67 -1.52 -8.26
N VAL A 436 -25.42 -1.20 -8.58
CA VAL A 436 -25.05 0.06 -9.23
C VAL A 436 -25.55 0.12 -10.67
N ASP A 437 -25.76 -1.02 -11.35
CA ASP A 437 -26.39 -1.05 -12.68
C ASP A 437 -27.80 -0.51 -12.62
N LYS A 438 -28.60 -0.98 -11.65
CA LYS A 438 -29.97 -0.49 -11.45
C LYS A 438 -30.02 0.98 -11.05
N ILE A 439 -29.04 1.44 -10.25
CA ILE A 439 -28.93 2.89 -9.91
C ILE A 439 -28.62 3.70 -11.18
N ALA A 440 -27.75 3.20 -12.06
CA ALA A 440 -27.44 3.89 -13.31
C ALA A 440 -28.65 3.96 -14.25
N GLU A 441 -29.44 2.90 -14.31
CA GLU A 441 -30.61 2.76 -15.21
C GLU A 441 -31.77 3.70 -14.86
N VAL A 442 -31.80 4.30 -13.65
CA VAL A 442 -32.82 5.34 -13.34
C VAL A 442 -32.49 6.70 -13.94
N THR A 443 -31.28 6.88 -14.50
CA THR A 443 -30.84 8.13 -15.13
C THR A 443 -30.88 8.04 -16.66
N LYS A 444 -30.91 9.19 -17.33
CA LYS A 444 -30.79 9.26 -18.81
C LYS A 444 -29.34 9.23 -19.28
N ARG A 445 -28.39 9.19 -18.36
CA ARG A 445 -26.95 9.20 -18.61
C ARG A 445 -26.21 8.15 -17.77
N PRO A 446 -26.56 6.87 -17.94
CA PRO A 446 -26.00 5.79 -17.13
C PRO A 446 -24.47 5.64 -17.28
N GLY A 447 -23.87 6.15 -18.38
CA GLY A 447 -22.42 6.20 -18.57
C GLY A 447 -21.69 7.10 -17.59
N ASP A 448 -22.37 8.11 -17.02
CA ASP A 448 -21.80 9.02 -16.01
C ASP A 448 -21.91 8.49 -14.59
N VAL A 449 -22.53 7.32 -14.37
CA VAL A 449 -22.78 6.73 -13.05
C VAL A 449 -21.70 5.71 -12.68
N VAL A 450 -21.24 5.78 -11.42
CA VAL A 450 -20.23 4.87 -10.85
C VAL A 450 -20.47 4.66 -9.36
N GLY A 451 -20.11 3.49 -8.83
CA GLY A 451 -20.05 3.29 -7.38
C GLY A 451 -18.70 3.74 -6.82
N LEU A 452 -18.73 4.49 -5.73
CA LEU A 452 -17.52 4.87 -4.96
C LEU A 452 -17.74 4.48 -3.50
N HIS A 453 -17.41 3.22 -3.20
CA HIS A 453 -17.60 2.65 -1.87
C HIS A 453 -16.43 3.00 -0.96
N PHE A 454 -16.63 3.99 -0.10
CA PHE A 454 -15.70 4.37 0.96
C PHE A 454 -15.92 3.55 2.21
N PHE A 455 -14.87 3.34 2.97
CA PHE A 455 -14.91 2.59 4.24
C PHE A 455 -14.86 3.51 5.45
N SER A 456 -15.61 3.16 6.49
CA SER A 456 -15.71 3.97 7.71
C SER A 456 -14.51 3.78 8.65
N PRO A 457 -13.91 4.86 9.19
CA PRO A 457 -14.12 6.29 8.89
C PRO A 457 -13.47 6.69 7.54
N ALA A 458 -14.25 7.30 6.65
CA ALA A 458 -13.80 7.55 5.27
C ALA A 458 -12.53 8.41 5.18
N ASN A 459 -12.33 9.36 6.08
CA ASN A 459 -11.13 10.21 6.13
C ASN A 459 -9.87 9.49 6.65
N VAL A 460 -9.99 8.26 7.16
CA VAL A 460 -8.88 7.46 7.72
C VAL A 460 -8.58 6.24 6.86
N MET A 461 -9.61 5.48 6.50
CA MET A 461 -9.47 4.24 5.74
C MET A 461 -8.90 4.49 4.35
N ARG A 462 -7.91 3.68 3.95
CA ARG A 462 -7.19 3.90 2.69
C ARG A 462 -7.94 3.37 1.47
N LEU A 463 -8.75 2.32 1.63
CA LEU A 463 -9.46 1.66 0.54
C LEU A 463 -10.56 2.54 -0.04
N LEU A 464 -10.71 2.48 -1.36
CA LEU A 464 -11.85 2.91 -2.14
C LEU A 464 -12.18 1.83 -3.17
N GLU A 465 -13.29 1.10 -3.01
CA GLU A 465 -13.79 0.24 -4.08
C GLU A 465 -14.50 1.10 -5.13
N VAL A 466 -13.99 1.05 -6.35
CA VAL A 466 -14.59 1.71 -7.51
C VAL A 466 -15.46 0.69 -8.22
N VAL A 467 -16.77 0.76 -8.00
CA VAL A 467 -17.73 -0.22 -8.53
C VAL A 467 -18.17 0.19 -9.92
N ARG A 468 -17.69 -0.54 -10.90
CA ARG A 468 -17.94 -0.27 -12.31
C ARG A 468 -19.27 -0.90 -12.74
N SER A 469 -20.27 -0.05 -13.02
CA SER A 469 -21.49 -0.48 -13.72
C SER A 469 -21.15 -0.93 -15.15
N LYS A 470 -21.96 -1.84 -15.70
CA LYS A 470 -21.90 -2.22 -17.13
C LYS A 470 -22.05 -1.03 -18.08
N HIS A 471 -22.58 0.08 -17.59
CA HIS A 471 -22.82 1.31 -18.36
C HIS A 471 -21.70 2.34 -18.20
N THR A 472 -20.90 2.28 -17.13
CA THR A 472 -19.92 3.33 -16.78
C THR A 472 -18.89 3.55 -17.90
N ASP A 473 -18.80 4.78 -18.39
CA ASP A 473 -17.88 5.18 -19.45
C ASP A 473 -16.41 5.10 -19.01
N LYS A 474 -15.50 4.84 -19.97
CA LYS A 474 -14.07 4.68 -19.69
C LYS A 474 -13.42 5.97 -19.17
N ASP A 475 -13.84 7.13 -19.63
CA ASP A 475 -13.34 8.41 -19.17
C ASP A 475 -13.80 8.72 -17.73
N VAL A 476 -14.98 8.25 -17.32
CA VAL A 476 -15.42 8.28 -15.92
C VAL A 476 -14.53 7.40 -15.07
N MET A 477 -14.25 6.17 -15.50
CA MET A 477 -13.33 5.28 -14.80
C MET A 477 -11.93 5.89 -14.65
N ALA A 478 -11.35 6.41 -15.74
CA ALA A 478 -10.05 7.09 -15.71
C ALA A 478 -10.05 8.28 -14.73
N THR A 479 -11.14 9.06 -14.75
CA THR A 479 -11.31 10.25 -13.88
C THR A 479 -11.37 9.86 -12.41
N VAL A 480 -12.20 8.88 -12.03
CA VAL A 480 -12.35 8.48 -10.61
C VAL A 480 -11.08 7.85 -10.06
N MET A 481 -10.31 7.13 -10.89
CA MET A 481 -8.99 6.62 -10.47
C MET A 481 -7.99 7.75 -10.20
N GLN A 482 -8.01 8.81 -11.03
CA GLN A 482 -7.18 10.00 -10.80
C GLN A 482 -7.63 10.76 -9.54
N VAL A 483 -8.94 10.91 -9.31
CA VAL A 483 -9.51 11.52 -8.11
C VAL A 483 -9.12 10.73 -6.86
N ALA A 484 -9.24 9.39 -6.89
CA ALA A 484 -8.84 8.54 -5.79
C ALA A 484 -7.37 8.76 -5.38
N LYS A 485 -6.47 8.85 -6.37
CA LYS A 485 -5.06 9.18 -6.12
C LYS A 485 -4.89 10.57 -5.49
N LYS A 486 -5.63 11.59 -5.98
CA LYS A 486 -5.61 12.96 -5.45
C LYS A 486 -6.04 13.01 -3.99
N ILE A 487 -7.07 12.24 -3.60
CA ILE A 487 -7.55 12.15 -2.22
C ILE A 487 -6.83 11.07 -1.39
N LYS A 488 -5.71 10.52 -1.90
CA LYS A 488 -4.82 9.54 -1.23
C LYS A 488 -5.50 8.22 -0.86
N LYS A 489 -6.41 7.75 -1.73
CA LYS A 489 -7.01 6.42 -1.61
C LYS A 489 -6.28 5.41 -2.47
N VAL A 490 -6.31 4.16 -2.03
CA VAL A 490 -5.98 2.99 -2.84
C VAL A 490 -7.28 2.54 -3.49
N ALA A 491 -7.42 2.84 -4.77
CA ALA A 491 -8.60 2.48 -5.54
C ALA A 491 -8.45 1.07 -6.11
N VAL A 492 -9.47 0.25 -5.91
CA VAL A 492 -9.59 -1.09 -6.50
C VAL A 492 -10.90 -1.15 -7.26
N VAL A 493 -10.84 -1.63 -8.52
CA VAL A 493 -12.04 -1.78 -9.34
C VAL A 493 -12.75 -3.07 -8.99
N SER A 494 -14.06 -2.97 -8.78
CA SER A 494 -14.98 -4.09 -8.58
C SER A 494 -16.08 -4.08 -9.65
N GLY A 495 -16.47 -5.25 -10.11
CA GLY A 495 -17.75 -5.44 -10.80
C GLY A 495 -18.93 -5.27 -9.82
N VAL A 496 -20.15 -5.27 -10.39
CA VAL A 496 -21.39 -5.17 -9.61
C VAL A 496 -21.78 -6.54 -9.06
N CYS A 497 -21.78 -6.69 -7.76
CA CYS A 497 -22.37 -7.81 -7.03
C CYS A 497 -22.73 -7.36 -5.60
N ASP A 498 -23.52 -8.16 -4.89
CA ASP A 498 -23.90 -7.86 -3.52
C ASP A 498 -22.69 -7.95 -2.58
N GLY A 499 -22.30 -6.82 -1.96
CA GLY A 499 -21.15 -6.70 -1.08
C GLY A 499 -19.81 -6.49 -1.79
N PHE A 500 -19.81 -6.36 -3.11
CA PHE A 500 -18.64 -6.16 -3.97
C PHE A 500 -17.51 -7.17 -3.65
N ILE A 501 -16.25 -6.76 -3.60
CA ILE A 501 -15.16 -7.67 -3.21
C ILE A 501 -15.10 -7.80 -1.68
N GLY A 502 -15.00 -6.69 -0.99
CA GLY A 502 -14.64 -6.68 0.42
C GLY A 502 -15.71 -7.25 1.34
N ASN A 503 -16.93 -6.70 1.29
CA ASN A 503 -18.02 -7.16 2.15
C ASN A 503 -18.49 -8.58 1.83
N ARG A 504 -18.46 -8.99 0.56
CA ARG A 504 -18.82 -10.33 0.12
C ARG A 504 -17.92 -11.40 0.75
N MET A 505 -16.61 -11.19 0.74
CA MET A 505 -15.66 -12.10 1.40
C MET A 505 -15.71 -11.99 2.93
N PHE A 506 -15.93 -10.79 3.48
CA PHE A 506 -16.01 -10.56 4.92
C PHE A 506 -17.24 -11.25 5.53
N GLU A 507 -18.34 -11.35 4.80
CA GLU A 507 -19.51 -12.14 5.22
C GLU A 507 -19.13 -13.59 5.51
N GLN A 508 -18.30 -14.21 4.66
CA GLN A 508 -17.87 -15.60 4.86
C GLN A 508 -16.98 -15.76 6.10
N TYR A 509 -16.08 -14.80 6.34
CA TYR A 509 -15.26 -14.74 7.54
C TYR A 509 -16.12 -14.68 8.83
N VAL A 510 -17.14 -13.83 8.85
CA VAL A 510 -18.04 -13.69 9.99
C VAL A 510 -18.94 -14.91 10.16
N ARG A 511 -19.41 -15.52 9.06
CA ARG A 511 -20.19 -16.77 9.12
C ARG A 511 -19.39 -17.89 9.81
N GLN A 512 -18.12 -18.06 9.43
CA GLN A 512 -17.26 -19.07 10.05
C GLN A 512 -16.99 -18.77 11.53
N ALA A 513 -16.80 -17.51 11.92
CA ALA A 513 -16.69 -17.14 13.33
C ALA A 513 -17.92 -17.59 14.13
N GLY A 514 -19.12 -17.42 13.59
CA GLY A 514 -20.37 -17.89 14.19
C GLY A 514 -20.43 -19.39 14.37
N PHE A 515 -20.07 -20.17 13.35
CA PHE A 515 -20.04 -21.64 13.44
C PHE A 515 -19.00 -22.15 14.43
N LEU A 516 -17.83 -21.54 14.48
CA LEU A 516 -16.79 -21.90 15.45
C LEU A 516 -17.26 -21.79 16.90
N ILE A 517 -18.01 -20.72 17.25
CA ILE A 517 -18.55 -20.61 18.60
C ILE A 517 -19.74 -21.55 18.86
N GLU A 518 -20.53 -21.91 17.86
CA GLU A 518 -21.54 -22.97 18.00
C GLU A 518 -20.88 -24.32 18.29
N GLU A 519 -19.76 -24.61 17.65
CA GLU A 519 -19.05 -25.90 17.76
C GLU A 519 -18.25 -26.07 19.05
N GLY A 520 -17.95 -25.01 19.78
CA GLY A 520 -17.26 -25.13 21.07
C GLY A 520 -16.20 -24.08 21.39
N ALA A 521 -15.71 -23.31 20.40
CA ALA A 521 -14.82 -22.20 20.68
C ALA A 521 -15.51 -21.13 21.54
N THR A 522 -14.75 -20.35 22.29
CA THR A 522 -15.25 -19.15 22.96
C THR A 522 -15.08 -17.93 22.07
N VAL A 523 -15.89 -16.89 22.30
CA VAL A 523 -15.75 -15.59 21.62
C VAL A 523 -14.32 -15.06 21.74
N GLN A 524 -13.75 -15.15 22.95
CA GLN A 524 -12.39 -14.68 23.26
C GLN A 524 -11.32 -15.49 22.54
N GLN A 525 -11.51 -16.81 22.41
CA GLN A 525 -10.55 -17.68 21.73
C GLN A 525 -10.47 -17.34 20.24
N VAL A 526 -11.63 -17.18 19.59
CA VAL A 526 -11.68 -16.83 18.15
C VAL A 526 -11.04 -15.47 17.89
N ASP A 527 -11.36 -14.46 18.70
CA ASP A 527 -10.76 -13.12 18.56
C ASP A 527 -9.24 -13.17 18.80
N LYS A 528 -8.77 -13.87 19.84
CA LYS A 528 -7.33 -13.99 20.13
C LYS A 528 -6.58 -14.75 19.03
N ALA A 529 -7.15 -15.81 18.47
CA ALA A 529 -6.55 -16.55 17.37
C ALA A 529 -6.39 -15.66 16.11
N ALA A 530 -7.41 -14.86 15.79
CA ALA A 530 -7.35 -13.90 14.70
C ALA A 530 -6.30 -12.79 14.98
N GLU A 531 -6.24 -12.26 16.19
CA GLU A 531 -5.24 -11.25 16.59
C GLU A 531 -3.80 -11.83 16.59
N ALA A 532 -3.63 -13.08 17.00
CA ALA A 532 -2.34 -13.78 16.94
C ALA A 532 -1.89 -14.03 15.50
N PHE A 533 -2.81 -14.30 14.57
CA PHE A 533 -2.54 -14.36 13.14
C PHE A 533 -2.03 -13.03 12.60
N GLY A 534 -2.50 -11.91 13.17
CA GLY A 534 -2.03 -10.57 12.85
C GLY A 534 -3.12 -9.54 12.52
N PHE A 535 -4.39 -9.90 12.59
CA PHE A 535 -5.48 -8.92 12.49
C PHE A 535 -5.41 -7.93 13.68
N ALA A 536 -5.80 -6.69 13.44
CA ALA A 536 -5.83 -5.68 14.51
C ALA A 536 -6.88 -5.99 15.60
N MET A 537 -7.96 -6.67 15.21
CA MET A 537 -9.05 -7.12 16.06
C MET A 537 -9.65 -8.41 15.50
N GLY A 538 -10.17 -9.27 16.37
CA GLY A 538 -10.92 -10.43 15.94
C GLY A 538 -12.35 -10.09 15.48
N PRO A 539 -13.06 -11.05 14.85
CA PRO A 539 -14.36 -10.82 14.21
C PRO A 539 -15.44 -10.26 15.14
N PHE A 540 -15.49 -10.71 16.37
CA PHE A 540 -16.51 -10.29 17.32
C PHE A 540 -16.25 -8.88 17.86
N ARG A 541 -15.00 -8.50 18.08
CA ARG A 541 -14.60 -7.13 18.41
C ARG A 541 -14.88 -6.16 17.27
N VAL A 542 -14.68 -6.59 16.02
CA VAL A 542 -15.04 -5.81 14.83
C VAL A 542 -16.56 -5.61 14.77
N GLY A 543 -17.34 -6.67 15.03
CA GLY A 543 -18.80 -6.59 15.10
C GLY A 543 -19.27 -5.58 16.15
N ASP A 544 -18.71 -5.62 17.35
CA ASP A 544 -19.04 -4.68 18.44
C ASP A 544 -18.67 -3.23 18.11
N LEU A 545 -17.58 -3.01 17.38
CA LEU A 545 -17.16 -1.69 16.94
C LEU A 545 -18.08 -1.12 15.84
N ALA A 546 -18.45 -1.94 14.87
CA ALA A 546 -19.32 -1.55 13.76
C ALA A 546 -20.79 -1.40 14.17
N GLY A 547 -21.23 -2.25 15.08
CA GLY A 547 -22.62 -2.38 15.53
C GLY A 547 -23.27 -3.66 15.03
N ASN A 548 -23.60 -4.56 15.97
CA ASN A 548 -24.17 -5.87 15.69
C ASN A 548 -25.56 -5.80 15.03
N ASP A 549 -26.30 -4.72 15.24
CA ASP A 549 -27.60 -4.43 14.60
C ASP A 549 -27.49 -4.31 13.06
N ILE A 550 -26.37 -3.83 12.55
CA ILE A 550 -26.11 -3.77 11.08
C ILE A 550 -26.05 -5.19 10.52
N GLY A 551 -25.22 -6.05 11.12
CA GLY A 551 -25.13 -7.46 10.73
C GLY A 551 -26.45 -8.21 10.89
N TYR A 552 -27.21 -7.91 11.94
CA TYR A 552 -28.54 -8.49 12.18
C TYR A 552 -29.51 -8.12 11.05
N ALA A 553 -29.61 -6.83 10.69
CA ALA A 553 -30.46 -6.38 9.59
C ALA A 553 -30.09 -7.03 8.25
N ILE A 554 -28.80 -7.20 7.97
CA ILE A 554 -28.32 -7.90 6.76
C ILE A 554 -28.80 -9.36 6.79
N ARG A 555 -28.62 -10.09 7.89
CA ARG A 555 -29.06 -11.51 8.00
C ARG A 555 -30.57 -11.65 7.86
N GLN A 556 -31.38 -10.76 8.48
CA GLN A 556 -32.85 -10.79 8.33
C GLN A 556 -33.25 -10.65 6.85
N ARG A 557 -32.61 -9.77 6.10
CA ARG A 557 -32.82 -9.65 4.64
C ARG A 557 -32.39 -10.94 3.93
N ARG A 558 -31.23 -11.49 4.26
CA ARG A 558 -30.68 -12.73 3.66
C ARG A 558 -31.57 -13.96 3.88
N TYR A 559 -32.21 -14.09 5.04
CA TYR A 559 -33.14 -15.18 5.30
C TYR A 559 -34.32 -15.19 4.34
N VAL A 560 -34.70 -14.02 3.80
CA VAL A 560 -35.76 -13.90 2.79
C VAL A 560 -35.23 -14.08 1.37
N GLU A 561 -34.12 -13.43 1.06
CA GLU A 561 -33.55 -13.42 -0.31
C GLU A 561 -32.81 -14.71 -0.66
N LYS A 562 -32.17 -15.34 0.32
CA LYS A 562 -31.33 -16.54 0.16
C LYS A 562 -31.63 -17.57 1.26
N PRO A 563 -32.82 -18.17 1.27
CA PRO A 563 -33.26 -19.06 2.35
C PRO A 563 -32.42 -20.33 2.49
N ASP A 564 -31.71 -20.72 1.45
CA ASP A 564 -30.82 -21.89 1.44
C ASP A 564 -29.44 -21.62 2.10
N VAL A 565 -29.11 -20.37 2.38
CA VAL A 565 -27.84 -20.02 3.03
C VAL A 565 -27.96 -20.17 4.54
N VAL A 566 -27.13 -21.02 5.12
CA VAL A 566 -27.13 -21.29 6.55
C VAL A 566 -26.27 -20.25 7.29
N TYR A 567 -26.80 -19.73 8.40
CA TYR A 567 -26.11 -18.83 9.33
C TYR A 567 -26.18 -19.39 10.76
N SER A 568 -25.13 -19.13 11.51
CA SER A 568 -25.18 -19.33 12.96
C SER A 568 -26.25 -18.44 13.59
N LYS A 569 -27.02 -18.99 14.53
CA LYS A 569 -28.04 -18.24 15.28
C LYS A 569 -27.50 -17.49 16.50
N THR A 570 -26.22 -17.67 16.85
CA THR A 570 -25.62 -17.00 18.01
C THR A 570 -25.61 -15.49 17.87
N ALA A 571 -25.30 -14.98 16.66
CA ALA A 571 -25.29 -13.53 16.41
C ALA A 571 -26.68 -12.89 16.48
N ASP A 572 -27.72 -13.63 16.07
CA ASP A 572 -29.12 -13.19 16.21
C ASP A 572 -29.50 -13.14 17.69
N ALA A 573 -29.23 -14.22 18.44
CA ALA A 573 -29.51 -14.29 19.87
C ALA A 573 -28.85 -13.18 20.68
N VAL A 574 -27.59 -12.84 20.37
CA VAL A 574 -26.89 -11.72 21.01
C VAL A 574 -27.56 -10.38 20.69
N CYS A 575 -27.94 -10.17 19.43
CA CYS A 575 -28.58 -8.92 19.01
C CYS A 575 -29.99 -8.76 19.61
N GLU A 576 -30.78 -9.83 19.72
CA GLU A 576 -32.11 -9.85 20.33
C GLU A 576 -32.10 -9.52 21.81
N LEU A 577 -30.97 -9.71 22.51
CA LEU A 577 -30.74 -9.23 23.89
C LEU A 577 -30.46 -7.71 23.94
N GLY A 578 -30.57 -6.98 22.82
CA GLY A 578 -30.27 -5.55 22.76
C GLY A 578 -28.76 -5.24 22.85
N ARG A 579 -27.90 -6.23 22.56
CA ARG A 579 -26.45 -6.13 22.67
C ARG A 579 -25.87 -5.70 21.31
N HIS A 580 -26.03 -4.40 21.00
CA HIS A 580 -25.71 -3.82 19.69
C HIS A 580 -24.25 -3.34 19.54
N GLY A 581 -23.38 -3.62 20.51
CA GLY A 581 -21.96 -3.29 20.47
C GLY A 581 -21.56 -2.11 21.34
N GLN A 582 -20.39 -1.56 21.07
CA GLN A 582 -19.78 -0.48 21.89
C GLN A 582 -20.67 0.76 22.03
N LYS A 583 -21.46 1.08 21.01
CA LYS A 583 -22.36 2.25 21.02
C LYS A 583 -23.42 2.22 22.11
N VAL A 584 -23.77 1.03 22.63
CA VAL A 584 -24.70 0.82 23.74
C VAL A 584 -24.03 0.21 25.00
N GLY A 585 -22.67 0.14 24.98
CA GLY A 585 -21.88 -0.40 26.07
C GLY A 585 -21.89 -1.92 26.20
N LYS A 586 -22.57 -2.65 25.33
CA LYS A 586 -22.65 -4.12 25.34
C LYS A 586 -22.86 -4.69 23.92
N GLY A 587 -22.13 -5.72 23.61
CA GLY A 587 -22.21 -6.48 22.37
C GLY A 587 -21.84 -7.93 22.64
N TRP A 588 -20.91 -8.52 21.89
CA TRP A 588 -20.26 -9.78 22.21
C TRP A 588 -19.49 -9.71 23.52
N TYR A 589 -19.07 -8.51 23.87
CA TYR A 589 -18.41 -8.17 25.12
C TYR A 589 -19.19 -7.09 25.87
N ASP A 590 -18.90 -6.94 27.16
CA ASP A 590 -19.32 -5.80 27.95
C ASP A 590 -18.23 -4.72 27.91
N TYR A 591 -18.62 -3.44 27.92
CA TYR A 591 -17.72 -2.30 27.89
C TYR A 591 -18.02 -1.36 29.04
N GLU A 592 -17.00 -1.08 29.84
CA GLU A 592 -17.12 -0.07 30.91
C GLU A 592 -17.18 1.34 30.30
N ALA A 593 -17.96 2.22 30.89
CA ALA A 593 -18.11 3.60 30.44
C ALA A 593 -16.75 4.31 30.34
N GLY A 594 -16.46 4.86 29.16
CA GLY A 594 -15.20 5.54 28.87
C GLY A 594 -14.00 4.64 28.58
N LYS A 595 -14.14 3.32 28.67
CA LYS A 595 -13.11 2.34 28.29
C LYS A 595 -13.48 1.61 27.00
N ARG A 596 -12.47 1.20 26.24
CA ARG A 596 -12.62 0.38 25.02
C ARG A 596 -12.19 -1.07 25.22
N GLU A 597 -11.78 -1.42 26.43
CA GLU A 597 -11.33 -2.76 26.78
C GLU A 597 -12.53 -3.70 26.82
N PRO A 598 -12.51 -4.81 26.05
CA PRO A 598 -13.60 -5.77 26.03
C PRO A 598 -13.57 -6.66 27.30
N VAL A 599 -14.69 -6.78 27.97
CA VAL A 599 -14.86 -7.67 29.13
C VAL A 599 -15.75 -8.85 28.72
N PRO A 600 -15.34 -10.12 28.96
CA PRO A 600 -16.16 -11.28 28.65
C PRO A 600 -17.53 -11.21 29.33
N SER A 601 -18.60 -11.57 28.62
CA SER A 601 -19.98 -11.50 29.12
C SER A 601 -20.56 -12.89 29.41
N ALA A 602 -21.00 -13.11 30.62
CA ALA A 602 -21.70 -14.33 31.01
C ALA A 602 -23.07 -14.46 30.31
N GLU A 603 -23.74 -13.33 30.05
CA GLU A 603 -25.02 -13.30 29.32
C GLU A 603 -24.85 -13.80 27.87
N VAL A 604 -23.76 -13.40 27.20
CA VAL A 604 -23.41 -13.89 25.84
C VAL A 604 -23.09 -15.38 25.86
N GLN A 605 -22.33 -15.83 26.86
CA GLN A 605 -22.03 -17.26 26.95
C GLN A 605 -23.31 -18.10 27.17
N ALA A 606 -24.20 -17.63 28.00
CA ALA A 606 -25.49 -18.30 28.22
C ALA A 606 -26.35 -18.33 26.93
N ALA A 607 -26.35 -17.25 26.14
CA ALA A 607 -27.05 -17.23 24.86
C ALA A 607 -26.46 -18.24 23.85
N ILE A 608 -25.12 -18.34 23.79
CA ILE A 608 -24.44 -19.33 22.96
C ILE A 608 -24.79 -20.75 23.40
N ASP A 609 -24.74 -21.04 24.71
CA ASP A 609 -25.04 -22.36 25.27
C ASP A 609 -26.49 -22.75 24.98
N LYS A 610 -27.43 -21.77 25.07
CA LYS A 610 -28.81 -22.00 24.65
C LYS A 610 -28.94 -22.38 23.16
N VAL A 611 -28.28 -21.66 22.26
CA VAL A 611 -28.29 -21.98 20.82
C VAL A 611 -27.74 -23.38 20.59
N ARG A 612 -26.66 -23.76 21.27
CA ARG A 612 -26.09 -25.12 21.22
C ARG A 612 -27.13 -26.18 21.67
N ALA A 613 -27.77 -25.95 22.80
CA ALA A 613 -28.78 -26.86 23.32
C ALA A 613 -29.99 -26.99 22.39
N ASP A 614 -30.49 -25.87 21.86
CA ASP A 614 -31.64 -25.85 20.95
C ASP A 614 -31.34 -26.62 19.64
N LYS A 615 -30.06 -26.63 19.20
CA LYS A 615 -29.59 -27.40 18.02
C LYS A 615 -29.11 -28.82 18.34
N GLY A 616 -29.08 -29.22 19.64
CA GLY A 616 -28.53 -30.51 20.06
C GLY A 616 -27.03 -30.67 19.81
N LEU A 617 -26.26 -29.58 19.83
CA LEU A 617 -24.83 -29.59 19.57
C LEU A 617 -24.04 -29.92 20.82
N THR A 618 -23.07 -30.83 20.68
CA THR A 618 -22.08 -31.12 21.73
C THR A 618 -20.81 -30.32 21.46
N PRO A 619 -20.41 -29.39 22.36
CA PRO A 619 -19.18 -28.62 22.16
C PRO A 619 -17.94 -29.51 22.08
N ARG A 620 -17.04 -29.18 21.14
CA ARG A 620 -15.73 -29.83 21.00
C ARG A 620 -14.58 -28.84 21.21
N ALA A 621 -13.42 -29.34 21.52
CA ALA A 621 -12.20 -28.52 21.52
C ALA A 621 -11.81 -28.18 20.08
N ILE A 622 -11.54 -26.90 19.83
CA ILE A 622 -11.09 -26.39 18.55
C ILE A 622 -9.72 -25.73 18.75
N SER A 623 -8.74 -26.08 17.92
CA SER A 623 -7.42 -25.45 18.01
C SER A 623 -7.41 -24.04 17.41
N ASP A 624 -6.48 -23.20 17.83
CA ASP A 624 -6.30 -21.85 17.27
C ASP A 624 -5.92 -21.92 15.80
N ASP A 625 -5.15 -22.96 15.38
CA ASP A 625 -4.82 -23.19 13.97
C ASP A 625 -6.06 -23.48 13.13
N GLU A 626 -7.00 -24.33 13.63
CA GLU A 626 -8.27 -24.60 12.94
C GLU A 626 -9.11 -23.33 12.82
N ILE A 627 -9.17 -22.53 13.90
CA ILE A 627 -9.87 -21.23 13.88
C ILE A 627 -9.34 -20.35 12.76
N VAL A 628 -8.01 -20.13 12.73
CA VAL A 628 -7.36 -19.30 11.71
C VAL A 628 -7.58 -19.85 10.31
N GLN A 629 -7.42 -21.15 10.10
CA GLN A 629 -7.63 -21.78 8.80
C GLN A 629 -9.06 -21.58 8.32
N ARG A 630 -10.06 -21.81 9.15
CA ARG A 630 -11.46 -21.63 8.78
C ARG A 630 -11.80 -20.18 8.48
N LEU A 631 -11.33 -19.24 9.30
CA LEU A 631 -11.55 -17.81 9.06
C LEU A 631 -10.90 -17.33 7.76
N VAL A 632 -9.66 -17.69 7.51
CA VAL A 632 -8.91 -17.18 6.33
C VAL A 632 -9.31 -17.92 5.06
N LEU A 633 -9.44 -19.26 5.09
CA LEU A 633 -9.75 -20.03 3.89
C LEU A 633 -11.19 -19.83 3.40
N SER A 634 -12.11 -19.42 4.28
CA SER A 634 -13.44 -18.99 3.85
C SER A 634 -13.38 -17.76 2.93
N MET A 635 -12.52 -16.78 3.28
CA MET A 635 -12.27 -15.62 2.41
C MET A 635 -11.59 -16.01 1.10
N VAL A 636 -10.61 -16.92 1.16
CA VAL A 636 -9.89 -17.41 -0.04
C VAL A 636 -10.85 -18.07 -1.03
N ASN A 637 -11.76 -18.92 -0.54
CA ASN A 637 -12.73 -19.59 -1.39
C ASN A 637 -13.63 -18.60 -2.12
N GLU A 638 -14.17 -17.64 -1.36
CA GLU A 638 -15.01 -16.57 -1.92
C GLU A 638 -14.21 -15.66 -2.88
N GLY A 639 -12.95 -15.37 -2.55
CA GLY A 639 -12.06 -14.62 -3.45
C GLY A 639 -11.82 -15.35 -4.77
N ALA A 640 -11.73 -16.68 -4.76
CA ALA A 640 -11.62 -17.48 -5.98
C ALA A 640 -12.90 -17.41 -6.84
N HIS A 641 -14.09 -17.44 -6.23
CA HIS A 641 -15.36 -17.21 -6.93
C HIS A 641 -15.44 -15.79 -7.53
N ILE A 642 -15.05 -14.77 -6.77
CA ILE A 642 -14.99 -13.38 -7.23
C ILE A 642 -14.10 -13.21 -8.48
N LEU A 643 -12.95 -13.91 -8.52
CA LEU A 643 -12.07 -13.93 -9.70
C LEU A 643 -12.70 -14.65 -10.87
N GLU A 644 -13.32 -15.81 -10.64
CA GLU A 644 -13.96 -16.63 -11.68
C GLU A 644 -15.14 -15.90 -12.32
N GLU A 645 -15.90 -15.15 -11.53
CA GLU A 645 -17.02 -14.32 -11.99
C GLU A 645 -16.57 -13.01 -12.66
N GLY A 646 -15.28 -12.65 -12.60
CA GLY A 646 -14.76 -11.41 -13.17
C GLY A 646 -15.14 -10.15 -12.37
N ILE A 647 -15.56 -10.29 -11.10
CA ILE A 647 -15.85 -9.18 -10.19
C ILE A 647 -14.56 -8.44 -9.80
N ALA A 648 -13.47 -9.17 -9.56
CA ALA A 648 -12.12 -8.62 -9.47
C ALA A 648 -11.33 -8.98 -10.73
N ASN A 649 -10.47 -8.04 -11.19
CA ASN A 649 -9.67 -8.26 -12.38
C ASN A 649 -8.50 -9.23 -12.14
N LYS A 650 -7.95 -9.25 -10.93
CA LYS A 650 -6.78 -10.06 -10.55
C LYS A 650 -6.74 -10.30 -9.04
N ALA A 651 -6.03 -11.34 -8.62
CA ALA A 651 -5.92 -11.74 -7.22
C ALA A 651 -5.30 -10.64 -6.34
N SER A 652 -4.28 -9.93 -6.84
CA SER A 652 -3.69 -8.81 -6.13
C SER A 652 -4.65 -7.65 -5.86
N ASP A 653 -5.74 -7.49 -6.62
CA ASP A 653 -6.77 -6.50 -6.32
C ASP A 653 -7.54 -6.89 -5.05
N ILE A 654 -7.88 -8.16 -4.91
CA ILE A 654 -8.50 -8.72 -3.69
C ILE A 654 -7.56 -8.53 -2.49
N ASP A 655 -6.27 -8.83 -2.66
CA ASP A 655 -5.28 -8.63 -1.60
C ASP A 655 -5.23 -7.16 -1.19
N MET A 656 -5.27 -6.21 -2.14
CA MET A 656 -5.26 -4.77 -1.82
C MET A 656 -6.52 -4.33 -1.08
N VAL A 657 -7.70 -4.87 -1.41
CA VAL A 657 -8.94 -4.62 -0.65
C VAL A 657 -8.73 -5.00 0.82
N TYR A 658 -8.17 -6.18 1.08
CA TYR A 658 -7.99 -6.68 2.44
C TYR A 658 -6.87 -6.00 3.21
N LEU A 659 -5.76 -5.66 2.55
CA LEU A 659 -4.64 -4.95 3.17
C LEU A 659 -4.97 -3.49 3.52
N THR A 660 -5.84 -2.84 2.75
CA THR A 660 -6.11 -1.40 2.90
C THR A 660 -7.47 -1.06 3.51
N GLY A 661 -8.39 -2.03 3.55
CA GLY A 661 -9.76 -1.85 4.05
C GLY A 661 -10.16 -2.74 5.22
N TYR A 662 -9.63 -3.96 5.33
CA TYR A 662 -10.07 -4.96 6.30
C TYR A 662 -9.01 -5.36 7.33
N GLY A 663 -7.83 -4.73 7.29
CA GLY A 663 -6.79 -4.94 8.30
C GLY A 663 -6.13 -6.32 8.24
N PHE A 664 -6.15 -6.99 7.08
CA PHE A 664 -5.35 -8.19 6.87
C PHE A 664 -3.87 -7.86 7.08
N PRO A 665 -3.09 -8.70 7.79
CA PRO A 665 -1.70 -8.36 8.11
C PRO A 665 -0.85 -8.23 6.85
N VAL A 666 -0.26 -7.04 6.64
CA VAL A 666 0.50 -6.70 5.42
C VAL A 666 1.68 -7.64 5.18
N TYR A 667 2.29 -8.16 6.25
CA TYR A 667 3.41 -9.11 6.17
C TYR A 667 2.99 -10.54 5.78
N ARG A 668 1.70 -10.75 5.51
CA ARG A 668 1.14 -11.98 4.92
C ARG A 668 0.61 -11.76 3.51
N GLY A 669 0.62 -10.53 3.00
CA GLY A 669 0.40 -10.16 1.60
C GLY A 669 -1.04 -10.16 1.10
N GLY A 670 -2.01 -10.44 1.94
CA GLY A 670 -3.42 -10.57 1.58
C GLY A 670 -3.88 -12.03 1.49
N PRO A 671 -5.22 -12.28 1.42
CA PRO A 671 -5.77 -13.63 1.48
C PRO A 671 -5.33 -14.52 0.29
N MET A 672 -5.24 -13.97 -0.92
CA MET A 672 -4.93 -14.73 -2.12
C MET A 672 -3.44 -15.11 -2.17
N LEU A 673 -2.53 -14.16 -1.88
CA LEU A 673 -1.12 -14.46 -1.76
C LEU A 673 -0.85 -15.44 -0.60
N TYR A 674 -1.53 -15.27 0.53
CA TYR A 674 -1.40 -16.19 1.65
C TYR A 674 -1.77 -17.63 1.25
N ALA A 675 -2.82 -17.82 0.46
CA ALA A 675 -3.18 -19.12 -0.08
C ALA A 675 -2.11 -19.68 -1.03
N ASP A 676 -1.53 -18.84 -1.90
CA ASP A 676 -0.43 -19.24 -2.79
C ASP A 676 0.78 -19.72 -1.98
N MET A 677 1.16 -18.99 -0.94
CA MET A 677 2.28 -19.35 -0.06
C MET A 677 2.02 -20.61 0.77
N LEU A 678 0.77 -20.86 1.17
CA LEU A 678 0.37 -22.09 1.85
C LEU A 678 0.40 -23.31 0.92
N GLY A 679 0.24 -23.07 -0.38
CA GLY A 679 0.12 -24.06 -1.46
C GLY A 679 -1.32 -24.44 -1.75
N LEU A 680 -1.83 -24.15 -2.95
CA LEU A 680 -3.23 -24.37 -3.33
C LEU A 680 -3.71 -25.82 -3.18
N PRO A 681 -2.90 -26.87 -3.45
CA PRO A 681 -3.30 -28.25 -3.16
C PRO A 681 -3.62 -28.49 -1.67
N LYS A 682 -2.84 -27.88 -0.76
CA LYS A 682 -3.09 -27.97 0.68
C LYS A 682 -4.36 -27.20 1.07
N VAL A 683 -4.59 -26.03 0.46
CA VAL A 683 -5.81 -25.25 0.66
C VAL A 683 -7.04 -26.06 0.29
N VAL A 684 -7.05 -26.70 -0.90
CA VAL A 684 -8.15 -27.58 -1.36
C VAL A 684 -8.36 -28.75 -0.40
N ALA A 685 -7.28 -29.38 0.07
CA ALA A 685 -7.36 -30.50 1.01
C ALA A 685 -8.01 -30.09 2.35
N LEU A 686 -7.63 -28.91 2.88
CA LEU A 686 -8.24 -28.37 4.10
C LEU A 686 -9.72 -28.03 3.92
N MET A 687 -10.12 -27.42 2.80
CA MET A 687 -11.53 -27.14 2.51
C MET A 687 -12.35 -28.44 2.44
N LYS A 688 -11.85 -29.47 1.77
CA LYS A 688 -12.50 -30.80 1.72
C LYS A 688 -12.59 -31.46 3.10
N HIS A 689 -11.60 -31.23 3.97
CA HIS A 689 -11.65 -31.67 5.36
C HIS A 689 -12.79 -30.97 6.11
N PHE A 690 -12.89 -29.64 6.02
CA PHE A 690 -13.94 -28.88 6.70
C PHE A 690 -15.33 -29.18 6.14
N GLN A 691 -15.45 -29.51 4.85
CA GLN A 691 -16.71 -29.93 4.22
C GLN A 691 -17.35 -31.16 4.89
N GLN A 692 -16.57 -31.96 5.62
CA GLN A 692 -17.05 -33.12 6.35
C GLN A 692 -17.67 -32.78 7.71
N ASN A 693 -17.61 -31.50 8.12
CA ASN A 693 -18.16 -31.07 9.42
C ASN A 693 -19.70 -31.04 9.34
N PRO A 694 -20.42 -31.88 10.10
CA PRO A 694 -21.88 -31.94 10.05
C PRO A 694 -22.60 -30.72 10.63
N GLN A 695 -21.88 -29.83 11.29
CA GLN A 695 -22.43 -28.65 11.98
C GLN A 695 -22.35 -27.38 11.15
N ASP A 696 -21.57 -27.42 10.07
CA ASP A 696 -21.39 -26.35 9.12
C ASP A 696 -22.25 -26.60 7.88
N ASP A 697 -22.44 -25.56 7.03
CA ASP A 697 -23.01 -25.73 5.70
C ASP A 697 -21.98 -26.43 4.80
N ALA A 698 -22.20 -27.71 4.47
CA ALA A 698 -21.26 -28.49 3.66
C ALA A 698 -20.96 -27.84 2.30
N ARG A 699 -21.93 -27.13 1.71
CA ARG A 699 -21.73 -26.40 0.45
C ARG A 699 -20.81 -25.20 0.62
N PHE A 700 -20.72 -24.64 1.81
CA PHE A 700 -19.84 -23.51 2.11
C PHE A 700 -18.36 -23.84 1.83
N TRP A 701 -17.96 -25.07 2.11
CA TRP A 701 -16.59 -25.55 1.93
C TRP A 701 -16.35 -26.25 0.59
N GLU A 702 -17.30 -26.21 -0.34
CA GLU A 702 -17.06 -26.67 -1.70
C GLU A 702 -16.00 -25.77 -2.34
N PRO A 703 -14.81 -26.32 -2.70
CA PRO A 703 -13.76 -25.50 -3.26
C PRO A 703 -14.15 -24.90 -4.61
N ALA A 704 -13.93 -23.61 -4.79
CA ALA A 704 -14.21 -22.92 -6.04
C ALA A 704 -13.53 -23.61 -7.25
N PRO A 705 -14.20 -23.74 -8.40
CA PRO A 705 -13.65 -24.42 -9.58
C PRO A 705 -12.30 -23.86 -10.01
N LEU A 706 -12.11 -22.53 -9.98
CA LEU A 706 -10.84 -21.88 -10.29
C LEU A 706 -9.72 -22.33 -9.34
N LEU A 707 -10.00 -22.41 -8.03
CA LEU A 707 -9.03 -22.87 -7.03
C LEU A 707 -8.63 -24.33 -7.29
N VAL A 708 -9.60 -25.22 -7.56
CA VAL A 708 -9.34 -26.63 -7.88
C VAL A 708 -8.48 -26.77 -9.14
N LYS A 709 -8.81 -25.98 -10.17
CA LYS A 709 -8.07 -25.96 -11.45
C LYS A 709 -6.61 -25.53 -11.23
N LEU A 710 -6.39 -24.41 -10.56
CA LEU A 710 -5.03 -23.89 -10.30
C LEU A 710 -4.22 -24.89 -9.46
N ALA A 711 -4.83 -25.46 -8.42
CA ALA A 711 -4.18 -26.47 -7.59
C ALA A 711 -3.76 -27.71 -8.40
N ALA A 712 -4.60 -28.18 -9.32
CA ALA A 712 -4.31 -29.35 -10.18
C ALA A 712 -3.23 -29.04 -11.22
N GLU A 713 -3.15 -27.80 -11.72
CA GLU A 713 -2.14 -27.34 -12.68
C GLU A 713 -0.82 -26.93 -12.04
N GLY A 714 -0.71 -26.95 -10.70
CA GLY A 714 0.47 -26.45 -9.97
C GLY A 714 0.71 -24.94 -10.16
N LYS A 715 -0.33 -24.19 -10.40
CA LYS A 715 -0.32 -22.72 -10.58
C LYS A 715 -0.75 -22.01 -9.29
N THR A 716 -0.59 -20.69 -9.26
CA THR A 716 -0.97 -19.78 -8.19
C THR A 716 -2.04 -18.80 -8.68
N PHE A 717 -2.62 -18.04 -7.75
CA PHE A 717 -3.53 -16.93 -8.06
C PHE A 717 -2.79 -15.70 -8.60
N ASN A 718 -1.58 -15.41 -8.05
CA ASN A 718 -0.74 -14.26 -8.35
C ASN A 718 0.44 -14.61 -9.25
#